data_2043288e8bbd8235a142399fd459c36f
#
_entry.id   2043288e8bbd8235a142399fd459c36f
#
_cell.length_a   1.000
_cell.length_b   1.000
_cell.length_c   1.000
_cell.angle_alpha   90.00
_cell.angle_beta   90.00
_cell.angle_gamma   90.00
#
_symmetry.space_group_name_H-M   'P 1'
#
loop_
_entity.id
_entity.type
_entity.pdbx_description
1 polymer ?
#
loop_
_entity_poly.entity_id
_entity_poly.type
_entity_poly.pdbx_seq_one_letter_code
_entity_poly.pdbx_strand_id
1 'polypeptide(L)'
;MSNVTPMMQQYLKIKSEYQDCLLFFRLGDFYEMFYEDAKEASRVLEITLTKRDAKKENPIPMCGVPYHSADSYIDTLVNNGYKVAICEQMEDPKQTKGMVRREVVRIVTPGTVMEQGGVDDKQNNYILSFVMNQPEIALSYCDVSTGELKVTHFNDEATLLNEITTINPNEVVINDNISDHLKRQINMVTETITVRETLSPEIYSVNQTEHKLMYQATQLLLDYIHHTQKRDLSHIEDVVQYAAIDYMKMDFYAKRNLELTESIRLKSKKGTLLWLMDETKTPMGARRLKQWIDRPLISKEQIEARLDIVDEFSAHFIERDTLRTYLNQVYDIERLVGRVSYGNVNARDLIQLKHSISEIPNIKALLNSMNQDTLVQVNQLEPLDDLLDILEQSLVEEPPISVKDGGLFKVGFNMQLDEYLEASKNGKTWLAELQAKERQRTGIKSLKISFNKVFGYFIEITRANLQNFEPSEFGYMRKQTLSNAERFITDELKEKEDIILGAEDKAIELEYQLFVQLREEVKKYTERLQQQAKIISELDCLQSFAEIAQKYNYTRPSFSENKTLELVESRHPVVERVMDYNDYVPNNCRLDNETFIYLITGPNMSGKSTYMRQVAIISIMAQMGAYVPCKEAVLPIFDQIFTRIGAADDLVSGKSTFMVEMLEAQKALTYATEDSLIIFDEIGRGTSTYDGLALAQAMIEYVAETSHAKTLFSTHYHELTTLDQALPSLKNVHVAANEFKGELIFLHKVKDGAVDDSYGIQVAKLADLPEKVISRAQVILSEFEASADKKSSISNLKMVENEPEINQENSNLSVEETTDTLSQKDFEQASFDLFENDQESEIELQIKNLNLSNMTPIEALVKLSELQNQLK
;
A
#
# COMPACT_ATOMS: atom_id res chain seq x y z
N MET A 1 13.18 -36.43 -27.20
CA MET A 1 12.13 -35.38 -27.43
C MET A 1 11.01 -35.80 -28.38
N SER A 2 10.71 -37.08 -28.57
CA SER A 2 9.83 -37.57 -29.65
C SER A 2 8.40 -37.97 -29.20
N ASN A 3 7.92 -37.56 -28.02
CA ASN A 3 6.58 -37.97 -27.55
C ASN A 3 5.73 -36.80 -26.98
N VAL A 4 6.11 -35.54 -27.25
CA VAL A 4 5.37 -34.36 -26.78
C VAL A 4 4.43 -33.89 -27.87
N THR A 5 3.16 -33.66 -27.57
CA THR A 5 2.18 -33.16 -28.56
C THR A 5 2.57 -31.76 -29.05
N PRO A 6 2.21 -31.37 -30.28
CA PRO A 6 2.56 -30.04 -30.81
C PRO A 6 2.13 -28.90 -29.92
N MET A 7 0.96 -29.00 -29.26
CA MET A 7 0.47 -28.01 -28.30
C MET A 7 1.39 -27.90 -27.05
N MET A 8 1.85 -29.04 -26.51
CA MET A 8 2.80 -29.02 -25.40
C MET A 8 4.18 -28.50 -25.78
N GLN A 9 4.60 -28.70 -27.04
CA GLN A 9 5.83 -28.08 -27.57
C GLN A 9 5.70 -26.54 -27.58
N GLN A 10 4.53 -26.01 -27.99
CA GLN A 10 4.24 -24.57 -27.97
C GLN A 10 4.24 -24.06 -26.52
N TYR A 11 3.59 -24.76 -25.59
CA TYR A 11 3.61 -24.43 -24.16
C TYR A 11 5.03 -24.33 -23.60
N LEU A 12 5.84 -25.38 -23.81
CA LEU A 12 7.23 -25.43 -23.29
C LEU A 12 8.11 -24.34 -23.90
N LYS A 13 7.91 -24.01 -25.18
CA LYS A 13 8.62 -22.93 -25.85
C LYS A 13 8.30 -21.58 -25.17
N ILE A 14 7.01 -21.27 -25.02
CA ILE A 14 6.58 -20.03 -24.37
C ILE A 14 7.06 -20.00 -22.91
N LYS A 15 6.89 -21.10 -22.16
CA LYS A 15 7.37 -21.16 -20.75
C LYS A 15 8.89 -20.95 -20.62
N SER A 16 9.68 -21.36 -21.58
CA SER A 16 11.12 -21.12 -21.57
C SER A 16 11.51 -19.64 -21.67
N GLU A 17 10.63 -18.80 -22.21
CA GLU A 17 10.80 -17.35 -22.32
C GLU A 17 10.29 -16.62 -21.06
N TYR A 18 9.41 -17.26 -20.23
CA TYR A 18 8.78 -16.70 -19.03
C TYR A 18 8.94 -17.65 -17.85
N GLN A 19 10.19 -18.00 -17.51
CA GLN A 19 10.49 -19.02 -16.49
C GLN A 19 10.07 -18.61 -15.08
N ASP A 20 10.15 -17.33 -14.77
CA ASP A 20 9.80 -16.71 -13.47
C ASP A 20 8.30 -16.43 -13.29
N CYS A 21 7.47 -16.72 -14.30
CA CYS A 21 6.02 -16.48 -14.27
C CYS A 21 5.23 -17.78 -14.26
N LEU A 22 4.10 -17.83 -13.58
CA LEU A 22 3.08 -18.88 -13.76
C LEU A 22 2.38 -18.63 -15.11
N LEU A 23 2.42 -19.62 -16.03
CA LEU A 23 1.89 -19.46 -17.37
C LEU A 23 0.42 -19.86 -17.46
N PHE A 24 -0.48 -18.90 -17.59
CA PHE A 24 -1.91 -19.08 -17.86
C PHE A 24 -2.12 -19.27 -19.36
N PHE A 25 -2.16 -20.52 -19.79
CA PHE A 25 -2.18 -20.89 -21.21
C PHE A 25 -3.61 -21.14 -21.69
N ARG A 26 -4.13 -20.31 -22.57
CA ARG A 26 -5.51 -20.38 -23.07
C ARG A 26 -5.79 -21.63 -23.87
N LEU A 27 -6.76 -22.43 -23.43
CA LEU A 27 -7.27 -23.60 -24.11
C LEU A 27 -8.80 -23.62 -24.09
N GLY A 28 -9.43 -23.16 -25.15
CA GLY A 28 -10.89 -23.01 -25.21
C GLY A 28 -11.38 -22.01 -24.15
N ASP A 29 -12.25 -22.47 -23.25
CA ASP A 29 -12.86 -21.65 -22.21
C ASP A 29 -12.07 -21.62 -20.90
N PHE A 30 -10.86 -22.21 -20.89
CA PHE A 30 -10.01 -22.28 -19.70
C PHE A 30 -8.64 -21.68 -19.96
N TYR A 31 -8.02 -21.16 -18.88
CA TYR A 31 -6.58 -21.05 -18.76
C TYR A 31 -6.08 -22.29 -18.04
N GLU A 32 -5.22 -23.06 -18.70
CA GLU A 32 -4.62 -24.28 -18.16
C GLU A 32 -3.15 -24.05 -17.85
N MET A 33 -2.70 -24.58 -16.71
CA MET A 33 -1.32 -24.58 -16.24
C MET A 33 -0.80 -26.00 -16.21
N PHE A 34 0.50 -26.21 -16.46
CA PHE A 34 1.10 -27.53 -16.55
C PHE A 34 2.39 -27.62 -15.75
N TYR A 35 2.83 -28.84 -15.47
CA TYR A 35 4.05 -29.18 -14.73
C TYR A 35 4.13 -28.51 -13.36
N GLU A 36 5.24 -27.81 -13.05
CA GLU A 36 5.44 -27.14 -11.76
C GLU A 36 4.47 -25.99 -11.58
N ASP A 37 4.15 -25.22 -12.63
CA ASP A 37 3.15 -24.14 -12.54
C ASP A 37 1.79 -24.66 -12.06
N ALA A 38 1.40 -25.87 -12.50
CA ALA A 38 0.14 -26.47 -12.08
C ALA A 38 0.16 -26.87 -10.61
N LYS A 39 1.27 -27.39 -10.10
CA LYS A 39 1.40 -27.78 -8.69
C LYS A 39 1.35 -26.56 -7.78
N GLU A 40 2.09 -25.53 -8.15
CA GLU A 40 2.17 -24.31 -7.35
C GLU A 40 0.84 -23.55 -7.37
N ALA A 41 0.26 -23.32 -8.56
CA ALA A 41 -1.03 -22.67 -8.67
C ALA A 41 -2.15 -23.47 -7.97
N SER A 42 -2.16 -24.81 -8.07
CA SER A 42 -3.13 -25.65 -7.36
C SER A 42 -3.02 -25.50 -5.85
N ARG A 43 -1.80 -25.38 -5.31
CA ARG A 43 -1.54 -25.18 -3.87
C ARG A 43 -2.03 -23.81 -3.38
N VAL A 44 -1.69 -22.74 -4.09
CA VAL A 44 -2.00 -21.38 -3.67
C VAL A 44 -3.48 -21.05 -3.87
N LEU A 45 -4.06 -21.51 -4.99
CA LEU A 45 -5.47 -21.23 -5.34
C LEU A 45 -6.44 -22.23 -4.71
N GLU A 46 -5.95 -23.28 -4.03
CA GLU A 46 -6.76 -24.36 -3.45
C GLU A 46 -7.67 -25.05 -4.48
N ILE A 47 -7.23 -25.12 -5.76
CA ILE A 47 -7.97 -25.79 -6.84
C ILE A 47 -7.45 -27.20 -7.10
N THR A 48 -8.28 -28.04 -7.75
CA THR A 48 -7.95 -29.43 -7.99
C THR A 48 -6.80 -29.61 -8.98
N LEU A 49 -5.73 -30.30 -8.53
CA LEU A 49 -4.65 -30.76 -9.39
C LEU A 49 -5.08 -32.03 -10.13
N THR A 50 -5.13 -31.99 -11.44
CA THR A 50 -5.47 -33.09 -12.33
C THR A 50 -4.26 -33.57 -13.13
N LYS A 51 -4.46 -34.56 -14.01
CA LYS A 51 -3.40 -35.09 -14.86
C LYS A 51 -3.87 -35.18 -16.29
N ARG A 52 -3.13 -34.54 -17.21
CA ARG A 52 -3.32 -34.74 -18.65
C ARG A 52 -2.64 -36.03 -19.06
N ASP A 53 -3.24 -36.75 -20.03
CA ASP A 53 -2.72 -38.05 -20.50
C ASP A 53 -2.54 -39.08 -19.40
N ALA A 54 -3.51 -39.17 -18.45
CA ALA A 54 -3.47 -40.04 -17.27
C ALA A 54 -3.15 -41.54 -17.55
N LYS A 55 -3.29 -41.98 -18.82
CA LYS A 55 -3.00 -43.36 -19.24
C LYS A 55 -1.56 -43.56 -19.74
N LYS A 56 -0.72 -42.49 -19.83
CA LYS A 56 0.67 -42.62 -20.24
C LYS A 56 1.55 -42.91 -19.03
N GLU A 57 2.76 -43.45 -19.24
CA GLU A 57 3.73 -43.75 -18.18
C GLU A 57 4.12 -42.52 -17.37
N ASN A 58 4.16 -41.32 -18.00
CA ASN A 58 4.44 -40.06 -17.32
C ASN A 58 3.28 -39.06 -17.57
N PRO A 59 2.24 -39.06 -16.75
CA PRO A 59 1.13 -38.12 -16.86
C PRO A 59 1.58 -36.71 -16.46
N ILE A 60 1.13 -35.68 -17.22
CA ILE A 60 1.49 -34.29 -17.00
C ILE A 60 0.57 -33.68 -15.93
N PRO A 61 1.10 -33.18 -14.78
CA PRO A 61 0.31 -32.43 -13.83
C PRO A 61 -0.37 -31.23 -14.53
N MET A 62 -1.63 -30.98 -14.20
CA MET A 62 -2.42 -29.91 -14.82
C MET A 62 -3.47 -29.40 -13.83
N CYS A 63 -3.67 -28.10 -13.83
CA CYS A 63 -4.85 -27.45 -13.25
C CYS A 63 -5.35 -26.38 -14.21
N GLY A 64 -6.53 -25.83 -13.97
CA GLY A 64 -7.09 -24.80 -14.86
C GLY A 64 -8.23 -24.04 -14.21
N VAL A 65 -8.40 -22.79 -14.65
CA VAL A 65 -9.47 -21.89 -14.22
C VAL A 65 -10.27 -21.40 -15.43
N PRO A 66 -11.58 -21.16 -15.29
CA PRO A 66 -12.38 -20.59 -16.39
C PRO A 66 -11.86 -19.21 -16.74
N TYR A 67 -11.74 -18.89 -18.04
CA TYR A 67 -11.16 -17.61 -18.48
C TYR A 67 -11.99 -16.39 -18.04
N HIS A 68 -13.29 -16.52 -17.95
CA HIS A 68 -14.20 -15.44 -17.55
C HIS A 68 -14.15 -15.10 -16.06
N SER A 69 -13.54 -15.95 -15.25
CA SER A 69 -13.32 -15.72 -13.81
C SER A 69 -11.84 -15.72 -13.43
N ALA A 70 -10.95 -15.62 -14.41
CA ALA A 70 -9.51 -15.73 -14.19
C ALA A 70 -8.94 -14.59 -13.32
N ASP A 71 -9.51 -13.40 -13.39
CA ASP A 71 -9.00 -12.21 -12.70
C ASP A 71 -8.89 -12.42 -11.19
N SER A 72 -9.90 -12.98 -10.54
CA SER A 72 -9.87 -13.25 -9.09
C SER A 72 -8.79 -14.27 -8.69
N TYR A 73 -8.50 -15.23 -9.56
CA TYR A 73 -7.42 -16.21 -9.35
C TYR A 73 -6.03 -15.59 -9.58
N ILE A 74 -5.91 -14.71 -10.59
CA ILE A 74 -4.69 -13.95 -10.86
C ILE A 74 -4.39 -13.05 -9.68
N ASP A 75 -5.37 -12.29 -9.17
CA ASP A 75 -5.22 -11.44 -8.00
C ASP A 75 -4.73 -12.23 -6.78
N THR A 76 -5.29 -13.42 -6.54
CA THR A 76 -4.84 -14.28 -5.44
C THR A 76 -3.37 -14.67 -5.59
N LEU A 77 -2.94 -15.06 -6.79
CA LEU A 77 -1.53 -15.43 -7.04
C LEU A 77 -0.59 -14.23 -6.89
N VAL A 78 -0.98 -13.10 -7.46
CA VAL A 78 -0.15 -11.88 -7.45
C VAL A 78 -0.03 -11.32 -6.03
N ASN A 79 -1.10 -11.33 -5.24
CA ASN A 79 -1.06 -10.95 -3.81
C ASN A 79 -0.20 -11.89 -2.95
N ASN A 80 0.09 -13.09 -3.44
CA ASN A 80 1.07 -14.01 -2.84
C ASN A 80 2.47 -13.89 -3.48
N GLY A 81 2.76 -12.80 -4.20
CA GLY A 81 4.08 -12.49 -4.76
C GLY A 81 4.41 -13.18 -6.09
N TYR A 82 3.47 -13.93 -6.69
CA TYR A 82 3.71 -14.60 -7.97
C TYR A 82 3.50 -13.66 -9.15
N LYS A 83 4.28 -13.87 -10.23
CA LYS A 83 4.05 -13.25 -11.54
C LYS A 83 3.24 -14.19 -12.41
N VAL A 84 2.27 -13.67 -13.15
CA VAL A 84 1.38 -14.45 -14.01
C VAL A 84 1.50 -13.98 -15.45
N ALA A 85 1.95 -14.87 -16.36
CA ALA A 85 1.99 -14.59 -17.79
C ALA A 85 0.68 -15.08 -18.45
N ILE A 86 -0.09 -14.16 -19.03
CA ILE A 86 -1.36 -14.45 -19.70
C ILE A 86 -1.10 -14.72 -21.17
N CYS A 87 -1.35 -15.95 -21.59
CA CYS A 87 -1.13 -16.42 -22.95
C CYS A 87 -2.46 -16.66 -23.67
N GLU A 88 -2.77 -15.82 -24.68
CA GLU A 88 -4.01 -15.82 -25.43
C GLU A 88 -3.87 -16.52 -26.80
N GLN A 89 -5.02 -16.94 -27.33
CA GLN A 89 -5.14 -17.41 -28.70
C GLN A 89 -5.22 -16.22 -29.66
N MET A 90 -4.28 -16.13 -30.60
CA MET A 90 -4.18 -15.02 -31.56
C MET A 90 -5.04 -15.22 -32.83
N GLU A 91 -5.65 -16.40 -32.95
CA GLU A 91 -6.42 -16.78 -34.13
C GLU A 91 -7.74 -17.45 -33.71
N ASP A 92 -8.81 -17.25 -34.53
CA ASP A 92 -10.08 -17.93 -34.28
C ASP A 92 -9.93 -19.44 -34.55
N PRO A 93 -10.16 -20.32 -33.58
CA PRO A 93 -10.07 -21.77 -33.76
C PRO A 93 -10.99 -22.32 -34.84
N LYS A 94 -12.11 -21.61 -35.21
CA LYS A 94 -13.06 -22.03 -36.23
C LYS A 94 -12.56 -21.76 -37.64
N GLN A 95 -11.62 -20.83 -37.81
CA GLN A 95 -11.11 -20.40 -39.12
C GLN A 95 -9.71 -20.97 -39.43
N THR A 96 -9.00 -21.43 -38.39
CA THR A 96 -7.60 -21.88 -38.53
C THR A 96 -7.51 -23.36 -38.92
N LYS A 97 -6.84 -23.64 -40.06
CA LYS A 97 -6.47 -25.00 -40.44
C LYS A 97 -5.14 -25.36 -39.79
N GLY A 98 -5.18 -25.96 -38.58
CA GLY A 98 -3.97 -26.38 -37.88
C GLY A 98 -3.97 -26.01 -36.41
N MET A 99 -2.76 -25.82 -35.84
CA MET A 99 -2.61 -25.42 -34.45
C MET A 99 -2.73 -23.91 -34.33
N VAL A 100 -3.65 -23.44 -33.47
CA VAL A 100 -3.87 -22.03 -33.17
C VAL A 100 -2.61 -21.42 -32.54
N ARG A 101 -2.15 -20.29 -33.08
CA ARG A 101 -1.02 -19.52 -32.54
C ARG A 101 -1.41 -18.90 -31.21
N ARG A 102 -0.49 -18.97 -30.24
CA ARG A 102 -0.66 -18.38 -28.92
C ARG A 102 0.56 -17.53 -28.57
N GLU A 103 0.30 -16.40 -27.91
CA GLU A 103 1.34 -15.48 -27.47
C GLU A 103 0.99 -14.94 -26.08
N VAL A 104 2.03 -14.58 -25.32
CA VAL A 104 1.85 -13.87 -24.06
C VAL A 104 1.49 -12.43 -24.39
N VAL A 105 0.29 -12.04 -24.01
CA VAL A 105 -0.25 -10.70 -24.25
C VAL A 105 -0.03 -9.74 -23.09
N ARG A 106 0.22 -10.28 -21.88
CA ARG A 106 0.42 -9.51 -20.67
C ARG A 106 1.12 -10.35 -19.61
N ILE A 107 1.92 -9.71 -18.77
CA ILE A 107 2.44 -10.26 -17.52
C ILE A 107 1.86 -9.43 -16.37
N VAL A 108 1.16 -10.07 -15.43
CA VAL A 108 0.65 -9.42 -14.23
C VAL A 108 1.64 -9.68 -13.10
N THR A 109 2.10 -8.61 -12.46
CA THR A 109 3.04 -8.64 -11.34
C THR A 109 2.47 -7.83 -10.18
N PRO A 110 2.99 -7.97 -8.94
CA PRO A 110 2.49 -7.21 -7.79
C PRO A 110 2.41 -5.68 -8.02
N GLY A 111 3.39 -5.12 -8.74
CA GLY A 111 3.43 -3.68 -9.05
C GLY A 111 2.58 -3.25 -10.26
N THR A 112 2.02 -4.19 -11.04
CA THR A 112 1.31 -3.89 -12.29
C THR A 112 -0.16 -4.33 -12.32
N VAL A 113 -0.75 -4.64 -11.18
CA VAL A 113 -2.20 -4.95 -11.06
C VAL A 113 -3.02 -3.69 -11.32
N MET A 114 -4.02 -3.80 -12.20
CA MET A 114 -4.91 -2.69 -12.58
C MET A 114 -6.40 -3.03 -12.45
N GLU A 115 -6.76 -4.27 -12.08
CA GLU A 115 -8.12 -4.78 -12.18
C GLU A 115 -8.91 -4.56 -10.87
N GLN A 116 -10.24 -4.46 -10.99
CA GLN A 116 -11.14 -4.32 -9.83
C GLN A 116 -11.09 -5.61 -9.00
N GLY A 117 -10.71 -5.44 -7.71
CA GLY A 117 -10.63 -6.55 -6.75
C GLY A 117 -9.21 -6.89 -6.31
N GLY A 118 -8.19 -6.58 -7.13
CA GLY A 118 -6.79 -6.84 -6.79
C GLY A 118 -6.11 -5.75 -5.97
N VAL A 119 -6.64 -4.51 -6.00
CA VAL A 119 -6.10 -3.36 -5.26
C VAL A 119 -7.23 -2.63 -4.56
N ASP A 120 -7.02 -2.25 -3.28
CA ASP A 120 -7.92 -1.37 -2.55
C ASP A 120 -8.04 -0.01 -3.29
N ASP A 121 -9.25 0.44 -3.59
CA ASP A 121 -9.49 1.69 -4.33
C ASP A 121 -8.91 2.92 -3.63
N LYS A 122 -8.73 2.86 -2.32
CA LYS A 122 -8.18 3.93 -1.49
C LYS A 122 -6.65 3.87 -1.34
N GLN A 123 -5.97 2.94 -2.03
CA GLN A 123 -4.51 2.78 -1.97
C GLN A 123 -3.90 2.84 -3.36
N ASN A 124 -2.67 3.38 -3.44
CA ASN A 124 -1.86 3.32 -4.65
C ASN A 124 -1.17 1.96 -4.77
N ASN A 125 -0.91 1.54 -6.02
CA ASN A 125 -0.12 0.35 -6.33
C ASN A 125 1.19 0.78 -7.01
N TYR A 126 2.21 1.08 -6.19
CA TYR A 126 3.47 1.58 -6.72
C TYR A 126 4.41 0.46 -7.15
N ILE A 127 5.02 0.68 -8.32
CA ILE A 127 6.22 0.01 -8.78
C ILE A 127 7.36 1.03 -8.81
N LEU A 128 8.54 0.61 -8.38
CA LEU A 128 9.67 1.50 -8.20
C LEU A 128 10.90 0.93 -8.91
N SER A 129 11.71 1.79 -9.48
CA SER A 129 13.05 1.46 -9.95
C SER A 129 14.08 2.42 -9.37
N PHE A 130 15.32 1.97 -9.24
CA PHE A 130 16.43 2.85 -8.93
C PHE A 130 17.70 2.41 -9.65
N VAL A 131 18.60 3.37 -9.86
CA VAL A 131 19.91 3.18 -10.47
C VAL A 131 20.95 3.86 -9.58
N MET A 132 22.04 3.16 -9.31
CA MET A 132 23.15 3.64 -8.47
C MET A 132 24.41 3.85 -9.31
N ASN A 133 25.06 5.02 -9.12
CA ASN A 133 26.39 5.32 -9.62
C ASN A 133 27.15 6.08 -8.51
N GLN A 134 27.65 5.32 -7.54
CA GLN A 134 28.16 5.86 -6.28
C GLN A 134 28.98 7.14 -6.44
N PRO A 135 28.67 8.20 -5.65
CA PRO A 135 27.71 8.22 -4.55
C PRO A 135 26.26 8.50 -4.98
N GLU A 136 26.03 8.86 -6.23
CA GLU A 136 24.73 9.31 -6.74
C GLU A 136 23.74 8.15 -6.94
N ILE A 137 22.50 8.37 -6.53
CA ILE A 137 21.39 7.42 -6.65
C ILE A 137 20.19 8.16 -7.24
N ALA A 138 19.56 7.60 -8.26
CA ALA A 138 18.29 8.09 -8.78
C ALA A 138 17.21 7.03 -8.63
N LEU A 139 16.02 7.46 -8.27
CA LEU A 139 14.85 6.62 -8.01
C LEU A 139 13.66 7.15 -8.81
N SER A 140 12.94 6.26 -9.48
CA SER A 140 11.68 6.56 -10.16
C SER A 140 10.59 5.60 -9.71
N TYR A 141 9.36 6.06 -9.57
CA TYR A 141 8.22 5.21 -9.24
C TYR A 141 6.96 5.61 -10.00
N CYS A 142 6.09 4.63 -10.21
CA CYS A 142 4.85 4.78 -10.97
C CYS A 142 3.72 4.00 -10.33
N ASP A 143 2.50 4.56 -10.37
CA ASP A 143 1.26 3.79 -10.21
C ASP A 143 0.63 3.62 -11.59
N VAL A 144 0.73 2.42 -12.16
CA VAL A 144 0.24 2.12 -13.51
C VAL A 144 -1.27 2.32 -13.62
N SER A 145 -2.03 2.18 -12.53
CA SER A 145 -3.49 2.32 -12.53
C SER A 145 -3.97 3.77 -12.63
N THR A 146 -3.21 4.72 -12.06
CA THR A 146 -3.53 6.15 -12.07
C THR A 146 -2.72 6.93 -13.10
N GLY A 147 -1.56 6.41 -13.52
CA GLY A 147 -0.63 7.06 -14.42
C GLY A 147 0.38 7.97 -13.72
N GLU A 148 0.37 8.09 -12.39
CA GLU A 148 1.32 8.89 -11.63
C GLU A 148 2.75 8.38 -11.87
N LEU A 149 3.67 9.27 -12.32
CA LEU A 149 5.08 8.97 -12.55
C LEU A 149 5.97 10.04 -11.93
N LYS A 150 6.84 9.65 -10.98
CA LYS A 150 7.73 10.58 -10.29
C LYS A 150 9.17 10.10 -10.27
N VAL A 151 10.10 11.07 -10.18
CA VAL A 151 11.54 10.81 -10.13
C VAL A 151 12.24 11.74 -9.15
N THR A 152 13.25 11.22 -8.48
CA THR A 152 14.13 11.99 -7.58
C THR A 152 15.57 11.48 -7.65
N HIS A 153 16.51 12.27 -7.10
CA HIS A 153 17.90 11.84 -6.93
C HIS A 153 18.46 12.32 -5.59
N PHE A 154 19.44 11.60 -5.07
CA PHE A 154 20.13 11.87 -3.80
C PHE A 154 21.47 11.14 -3.78
N ASN A 155 22.27 11.34 -2.71
CA ASN A 155 23.68 10.90 -2.67
C ASN A 155 23.98 9.91 -1.54
N ASP A 156 22.96 9.28 -0.94
CA ASP A 156 23.18 8.33 0.15
C ASP A 156 22.12 7.21 0.18
N GLU A 157 22.52 6.02 0.64
CA GLU A 157 21.65 4.85 0.76
C GLU A 157 20.56 5.01 1.85
N ALA A 158 20.79 5.85 2.87
CA ALA A 158 19.80 6.06 3.92
C ALA A 158 18.58 6.78 3.37
N THR A 159 18.78 7.79 2.51
CA THR A 159 17.69 8.47 1.80
C THR A 159 16.98 7.52 0.83
N LEU A 160 17.71 6.63 0.12
CA LEU A 160 17.08 5.60 -0.72
C LEU A 160 16.11 4.73 0.09
N LEU A 161 16.53 4.23 1.23
CA LEU A 161 15.71 3.37 2.08
C LEU A 161 14.51 4.11 2.67
N ASN A 162 14.69 5.38 3.05
CA ASN A 162 13.59 6.24 3.51
C ASN A 162 12.57 6.49 2.40
N GLU A 163 13.01 6.73 1.17
CA GLU A 163 12.12 6.90 0.02
C GLU A 163 11.37 5.60 -0.31
N ILE A 164 12.06 4.44 -0.36
CA ILE A 164 11.42 3.14 -0.57
C ILE A 164 10.36 2.88 0.50
N THR A 165 10.67 3.18 1.77
CA THR A 165 9.71 3.03 2.87
C THR A 165 8.51 3.98 2.74
N THR A 166 8.76 5.20 2.30
CA THR A 166 7.71 6.23 2.13
C THR A 166 6.77 5.89 0.99
N ILE A 167 7.31 5.43 -0.13
CA ILE A 167 6.56 5.00 -1.32
C ILE A 167 5.85 3.68 -1.05
N ASN A 168 6.46 2.78 -0.26
CA ASN A 168 5.95 1.45 0.05
C ASN A 168 5.55 0.68 -1.21
N PRO A 169 6.49 0.42 -2.15
CA PRO A 169 6.18 -0.18 -3.44
C PRO A 169 5.86 -1.68 -3.29
N ASN A 170 4.95 -2.18 -4.11
CA ASN A 170 4.66 -3.61 -4.19
C ASN A 170 5.70 -4.38 -5.02
N GLU A 171 6.50 -3.66 -5.82
CA GLU A 171 7.58 -4.25 -6.61
C GLU A 171 8.71 -3.25 -6.82
N VAL A 172 9.96 -3.72 -6.71
CA VAL A 172 11.17 -2.95 -6.99
C VAL A 172 11.92 -3.53 -8.16
N VAL A 173 12.25 -2.71 -9.16
CA VAL A 173 12.99 -3.09 -10.37
C VAL A 173 14.40 -2.51 -10.31
N ILE A 174 15.40 -3.36 -10.50
CA ILE A 174 16.83 -2.98 -10.51
C ILE A 174 17.53 -3.46 -11.78
N ASN A 175 18.57 -2.75 -12.19
CA ASN A 175 19.34 -3.11 -13.38
C ASN A 175 20.52 -4.04 -13.07
N ASP A 176 21.10 -3.95 -11.87
CA ASP A 176 22.29 -4.66 -11.44
C ASP A 176 22.08 -5.40 -10.12
N ASN A 177 22.99 -6.30 -9.80
CA ASN A 177 23.04 -6.93 -8.50
C ASN A 177 23.44 -5.90 -7.43
N ILE A 178 22.54 -5.66 -6.51
CA ILE A 178 22.79 -4.87 -5.30
C ILE A 178 23.38 -5.77 -4.20
N SER A 179 24.02 -5.15 -3.20
CA SER A 179 24.56 -5.88 -2.05
C SER A 179 23.46 -6.67 -1.32
N ASP A 180 23.83 -7.83 -0.77
CA ASP A 180 22.88 -8.63 0.03
C ASP A 180 22.37 -7.88 1.27
N HIS A 181 23.15 -6.93 1.77
CA HIS A 181 22.74 -6.03 2.86
C HIS A 181 21.58 -5.13 2.41
N LEU A 182 21.71 -4.45 1.29
CA LEU A 182 20.69 -3.57 0.73
C LEU A 182 19.44 -4.36 0.32
N LYS A 183 19.61 -5.56 -0.27
CA LYS A 183 18.47 -6.47 -0.56
C LYS A 183 17.66 -6.81 0.69
N ARG A 184 18.34 -7.17 1.80
CA ARG A 184 17.66 -7.47 3.06
C ARG A 184 16.87 -6.27 3.60
N GLN A 185 17.42 -5.06 3.47
CA GLN A 185 16.73 -3.85 3.91
C GLN A 185 15.51 -3.54 3.04
N ILE A 186 15.59 -3.70 1.71
CA ILE A 186 14.46 -3.52 0.80
C ILE A 186 13.38 -4.59 1.06
N ASN A 187 13.78 -5.83 1.34
CA ASN A 187 12.85 -6.92 1.66
C ASN A 187 12.05 -6.72 2.97
N MET A 188 12.43 -5.75 3.81
CA MET A 188 11.59 -5.33 4.95
C MET A 188 10.33 -4.56 4.50
N VAL A 189 10.37 -3.97 3.31
CA VAL A 189 9.31 -3.14 2.75
C VAL A 189 8.52 -3.90 1.69
N THR A 190 9.23 -4.61 0.78
CA THR A 190 8.60 -5.37 -0.31
C THR A 190 9.32 -6.69 -0.55
N GLU A 191 8.56 -7.76 -0.78
CA GLU A 191 9.10 -9.09 -1.06
C GLU A 191 9.50 -9.28 -2.53
N THR A 192 9.06 -8.38 -3.41
CA THR A 192 9.25 -8.55 -4.86
C THR A 192 10.34 -7.62 -5.40
N ILE A 193 11.54 -8.17 -5.59
CA ILE A 193 12.66 -7.50 -6.29
C ILE A 193 12.87 -8.17 -7.65
N THR A 194 12.80 -7.38 -8.72
CA THR A 194 12.98 -7.84 -10.10
C THR A 194 14.27 -7.29 -10.69
N VAL A 195 15.14 -8.17 -11.15
CA VAL A 195 16.37 -7.79 -11.87
C VAL A 195 16.11 -7.74 -13.36
N ARG A 196 16.48 -6.64 -14.02
CA ARG A 196 16.36 -6.47 -15.48
C ARG A 196 17.66 -5.90 -16.05
N GLU A 197 18.42 -6.75 -16.73
CA GLU A 197 19.77 -6.43 -17.22
C GLU A 197 19.79 -5.66 -18.54
N THR A 198 18.77 -5.81 -19.38
CA THR A 198 18.72 -5.24 -20.73
C THR A 198 17.64 -4.18 -20.86
N LEU A 199 18.06 -2.96 -21.21
CA LEU A 199 17.17 -1.87 -21.61
C LEU A 199 16.94 -1.99 -23.12
N SER A 200 15.68 -1.92 -23.53
CA SER A 200 15.35 -1.72 -24.93
C SER A 200 15.81 -0.33 -25.37
N PRO A 201 16.43 -0.16 -26.55
CA PRO A 201 16.84 1.18 -27.00
C PRO A 201 15.61 2.05 -27.25
N GLU A 202 15.56 3.20 -26.58
CA GLU A 202 14.69 4.36 -26.82
C GLU A 202 13.22 4.08 -27.21
N ILE A 203 12.36 3.87 -26.22
CA ILE A 203 10.92 3.71 -26.49
C ILE A 203 10.11 4.95 -26.02
N TYR A 204 10.65 5.81 -25.19
CA TYR A 204 9.91 6.92 -24.61
C TYR A 204 10.62 8.26 -24.74
N SER A 205 9.93 9.24 -25.29
CA SER A 205 10.28 10.65 -25.15
C SER A 205 9.96 11.10 -23.72
N VAL A 206 10.73 10.65 -22.76
CA VAL A 206 10.74 11.30 -21.45
C VAL A 206 11.30 12.69 -21.66
N ASN A 207 10.52 13.72 -21.39
CA ASN A 207 11.02 15.08 -21.38
C ASN A 207 12.31 15.07 -20.58
N GLN A 208 13.41 15.44 -21.22
CA GLN A 208 14.76 15.21 -20.73
C GLN A 208 14.91 15.80 -19.32
N THR A 209 14.89 14.93 -18.32
CA THR A 209 15.40 15.31 -17.01
C THR A 209 16.86 15.67 -17.21
N GLU A 210 17.28 16.87 -16.80
CA GLU A 210 18.66 17.36 -16.99
C GLU A 210 19.69 16.40 -16.36
N HIS A 211 19.25 15.50 -15.46
CA HIS A 211 20.11 14.57 -14.75
C HIS A 211 20.08 13.17 -15.37
N LYS A 212 21.25 12.71 -15.85
CA LYS A 212 21.41 11.42 -16.57
C LYS A 212 20.91 10.21 -15.79
N LEU A 213 21.14 10.15 -14.46
CA LEU A 213 20.73 9.01 -13.64
C LEU A 213 19.20 8.96 -13.44
N MET A 214 18.54 10.13 -13.28
CA MET A 214 17.08 10.18 -13.21
C MET A 214 16.44 9.64 -14.50
N TYR A 215 17.01 10.04 -15.65
CA TYR A 215 16.59 9.49 -16.94
C TYR A 215 16.77 7.97 -16.99
N GLN A 216 17.89 7.43 -16.54
CA GLN A 216 18.16 5.98 -16.55
C GLN A 216 17.20 5.22 -15.61
N ALA A 217 16.91 5.74 -14.42
CA ALA A 217 15.94 5.13 -13.51
C ALA A 217 14.54 5.10 -14.12
N THR A 218 14.09 6.22 -14.70
CA THR A 218 12.79 6.32 -15.36
C THR A 218 12.69 5.37 -16.57
N GLN A 219 13.74 5.31 -17.40
CA GLN A 219 13.77 4.39 -18.56
C GLN A 219 13.72 2.93 -18.15
N LEU A 220 14.42 2.55 -17.07
CA LEU A 220 14.36 1.20 -16.52
C LEU A 220 12.94 0.82 -16.10
N LEU A 221 12.25 1.75 -15.41
CA LEU A 221 10.88 1.55 -14.96
C LEU A 221 9.91 1.41 -16.13
N LEU A 222 9.93 2.35 -17.07
CA LEU A 222 9.03 2.37 -18.22
C LEU A 222 9.27 1.17 -19.16
N ASP A 223 10.54 0.77 -19.39
CA ASP A 223 10.87 -0.41 -20.15
C ASP A 223 10.30 -1.69 -19.51
N TYR A 224 10.38 -1.79 -18.19
CA TYR A 224 9.79 -2.91 -17.46
C TYR A 224 8.26 -2.92 -17.55
N ILE A 225 7.60 -1.77 -17.34
CA ILE A 225 6.14 -1.66 -17.47
C ILE A 225 5.69 -2.00 -18.88
N HIS A 226 6.37 -1.49 -19.90
CA HIS A 226 6.06 -1.82 -21.31
C HIS A 226 6.25 -3.31 -21.61
N HIS A 227 7.34 -3.90 -21.12
CA HIS A 227 7.61 -5.33 -21.32
C HIS A 227 6.51 -6.20 -20.70
N THR A 228 6.03 -5.83 -19.51
CA THR A 228 5.00 -6.59 -18.80
C THR A 228 3.61 -6.35 -19.36
N GLN A 229 3.27 -5.12 -19.70
CA GLN A 229 1.92 -4.76 -20.13
C GLN A 229 1.71 -4.95 -21.63
N LYS A 230 2.75 -4.78 -22.46
CA LYS A 230 2.68 -4.92 -23.94
C LYS A 230 1.56 -4.11 -24.60
N ARG A 231 1.21 -2.97 -24.02
CA ARG A 231 0.11 -2.08 -24.46
C ARG A 231 0.56 -0.61 -24.43
N ASP A 232 -0.29 0.27 -24.89
CA ASP A 232 -0.08 1.70 -24.86
C ASP A 232 -0.10 2.22 -23.41
N LEU A 233 0.88 3.06 -23.07
CA LEU A 233 1.09 3.67 -21.77
C LEU A 233 0.89 5.18 -21.82
N SER A 234 0.12 5.69 -22.80
CA SER A 234 -0.09 7.14 -23.01
C SER A 234 -0.79 7.85 -21.85
N HIS A 235 -1.33 7.12 -20.87
CA HIS A 235 -1.91 7.69 -19.66
C HIS A 235 -0.88 7.94 -18.55
N ILE A 236 0.32 7.41 -18.67
CA ILE A 236 1.38 7.73 -17.72
C ILE A 236 1.74 9.19 -17.92
N GLU A 237 1.58 9.97 -16.86
CA GLU A 237 1.84 11.41 -16.84
C GLU A 237 3.29 11.73 -17.25
N ASP A 238 3.54 12.96 -17.61
CA ASP A 238 4.89 13.48 -17.71
C ASP A 238 5.62 13.28 -16.38
N VAL A 239 6.92 12.97 -16.47
CA VAL A 239 7.74 12.71 -15.29
C VAL A 239 7.77 13.92 -14.37
N VAL A 240 7.23 13.78 -13.16
CA VAL A 240 7.30 14.83 -12.15
C VAL A 240 8.56 14.63 -11.31
N GLN A 241 9.49 15.59 -11.43
CA GLN A 241 10.65 15.63 -10.57
C GLN A 241 10.29 16.23 -9.21
N TYR A 242 10.75 15.61 -8.11
CA TYR A 242 10.62 16.13 -6.76
C TYR A 242 11.94 16.01 -6.00
N ALA A 243 12.13 16.83 -4.99
CA ALA A 243 13.26 16.70 -4.07
C ALA A 243 12.78 16.04 -2.75
N ALA A 244 13.45 14.99 -2.32
CA ALA A 244 13.11 14.31 -1.05
C ALA A 244 13.26 15.26 0.15
N ILE A 245 14.08 16.30 0.01
CA ILE A 245 14.31 17.33 1.03
C ILE A 245 13.12 18.28 1.21
N ASP A 246 12.16 18.34 0.28
CA ASP A 246 10.99 19.23 0.36
C ASP A 246 9.92 18.71 1.34
N TYR A 247 10.13 17.53 1.91
CA TYR A 247 9.18 16.88 2.81
C TYR A 247 9.84 16.46 4.12
N MET A 248 9.04 16.47 5.20
CA MET A 248 9.45 15.92 6.49
C MET A 248 9.82 14.45 6.35
N LYS A 249 11.03 14.10 6.77
CA LYS A 249 11.53 12.72 6.71
C LYS A 249 11.00 11.91 7.89
N MET A 250 10.53 10.71 7.59
CA MET A 250 10.10 9.72 8.58
C MET A 250 10.54 8.34 8.10
N ASP A 251 11.40 7.66 8.86
CA ASP A 251 11.80 6.31 8.51
C ASP A 251 10.71 5.28 8.83
N PHE A 252 10.95 4.02 8.46
CA PHE A 252 10.03 2.90 8.70
C PHE A 252 9.61 2.80 10.17
N TYR A 253 10.54 2.98 11.08
CA TYR A 253 10.27 2.87 12.52
C TYR A 253 9.42 4.03 13.02
N ALA A 254 9.68 5.26 12.57
CA ALA A 254 8.89 6.43 12.93
C ALA A 254 7.43 6.27 12.47
N LYS A 255 7.19 5.89 11.21
CA LYS A 255 5.83 5.65 10.69
C LYS A 255 5.09 4.56 11.44
N ARG A 256 5.77 3.45 11.71
CA ARG A 256 5.22 2.32 12.47
C ARG A 256 4.94 2.67 13.92
N ASN A 257 5.90 3.29 14.62
CA ASN A 257 5.80 3.62 16.04
C ASN A 257 4.71 4.67 16.30
N LEU A 258 4.45 5.57 15.35
CA LEU A 258 3.39 6.57 15.42
C LEU A 258 2.04 6.06 14.89
N GLU A 259 1.98 4.84 14.37
CA GLU A 259 0.77 4.22 13.80
C GLU A 259 0.05 5.16 12.82
N LEU A 260 0.79 5.71 11.85
CA LEU A 260 0.25 6.72 10.93
C LEU A 260 -0.80 6.14 9.97
N THR A 261 -0.51 4.99 9.35
CA THR A 261 -1.36 4.38 8.32
C THR A 261 -1.82 2.97 8.67
N GLU A 262 -1.08 2.26 9.53
CA GLU A 262 -1.37 0.90 9.96
C GLU A 262 -1.10 0.74 11.46
N SER A 263 -2.00 0.04 12.18
CA SER A 263 -1.84 -0.22 13.62
C SER A 263 -0.86 -1.38 13.86
N ILE A 264 0.03 -1.23 14.85
CA ILE A 264 1.07 -2.23 15.17
C ILE A 264 0.46 -3.59 15.53
N ARG A 265 -0.59 -3.58 16.35
CA ARG A 265 -1.17 -4.80 16.93
C ARG A 265 -2.09 -5.56 15.97
N LEU A 266 -2.96 -4.85 15.25
CA LEU A 266 -4.01 -5.45 14.42
C LEU A 266 -3.69 -5.41 12.94
N LYS A 267 -2.60 -4.76 12.54
CA LYS A 267 -2.24 -4.50 11.14
C LYS A 267 -3.45 -4.04 10.32
N SER A 268 -4.17 -3.07 10.86
CA SER A 268 -5.39 -2.53 10.28
C SER A 268 -5.37 -1.01 10.24
N LYS A 269 -6.17 -0.41 9.36
CA LYS A 269 -6.34 1.04 9.27
C LYS A 269 -6.98 1.64 10.54
N LYS A 270 -7.88 0.90 11.20
CA LYS A 270 -8.61 1.38 12.38
C LYS A 270 -7.66 1.67 13.55
N GLY A 271 -7.76 2.85 14.14
CA GLY A 271 -6.91 3.28 15.25
C GLY A 271 -5.62 3.98 14.79
N THR A 272 -5.52 4.40 13.54
CA THR A 272 -4.38 5.13 12.97
C THR A 272 -4.72 6.59 12.68
N LEU A 273 -3.70 7.42 12.39
CA LEU A 273 -3.93 8.79 11.95
C LEU A 273 -4.74 8.83 10.64
N LEU A 274 -4.42 7.96 9.68
CA LEU A 274 -5.17 7.84 8.42
C LEU A 274 -6.64 7.50 8.64
N TRP A 275 -6.95 6.62 9.60
CA TRP A 275 -8.34 6.30 9.94
C TRP A 275 -9.10 7.50 10.50
N LEU A 276 -8.45 8.30 11.34
CA LEU A 276 -9.05 9.50 11.91
C LEU A 276 -9.30 10.58 10.86
N MET A 277 -8.32 10.78 9.96
CA MET A 277 -8.31 11.88 8.99
C MET A 277 -9.08 11.60 7.70
N ASP A 278 -9.57 10.35 7.47
CA ASP A 278 -10.25 9.97 6.23
C ASP A 278 -11.76 10.20 6.32
N GLU A 279 -12.17 11.45 6.12
CA GLU A 279 -13.56 11.85 5.84
C GLU A 279 -13.74 12.23 4.35
N THR A 280 -12.82 11.81 3.49
CA THR A 280 -12.86 12.02 2.04
C THR A 280 -14.07 11.32 1.42
N LYS A 281 -14.53 11.83 0.27
CA LYS A 281 -15.70 11.30 -0.46
C LYS A 281 -15.31 10.53 -1.71
N THR A 282 -14.12 10.76 -2.23
CA THR A 282 -13.61 10.11 -3.43
C THR A 282 -12.43 9.17 -3.11
N PRO A 283 -12.26 8.07 -3.87
CA PRO A 283 -11.07 7.23 -3.74
C PRO A 283 -9.77 8.01 -4.01
N MET A 284 -9.80 8.94 -4.96
CA MET A 284 -8.67 9.84 -5.29
C MET A 284 -8.26 10.70 -4.09
N GLY A 285 -9.24 11.29 -3.40
CA GLY A 285 -8.99 12.05 -2.16
C GLY A 285 -8.39 11.19 -1.06
N ALA A 286 -8.86 9.96 -0.88
CA ALA A 286 -8.31 9.03 0.11
C ALA A 286 -6.84 8.67 -0.19
N ARG A 287 -6.48 8.44 -1.45
CA ARG A 287 -5.07 8.22 -1.87
C ARG A 287 -4.22 9.46 -1.63
N ARG A 288 -4.72 10.64 -2.00
CA ARG A 288 -4.05 11.93 -1.77
C ARG A 288 -3.82 12.19 -0.28
N LEU A 289 -4.80 11.92 0.57
CA LEU A 289 -4.68 12.04 2.03
C LEU A 289 -3.55 11.16 2.57
N LYS A 290 -3.48 9.90 2.14
CA LYS A 290 -2.39 9.00 2.54
C LYS A 290 -1.04 9.55 2.11
N GLN A 291 -0.92 10.05 0.86
CA GLN A 291 0.32 10.70 0.38
C GLN A 291 0.72 11.90 1.26
N TRP A 292 -0.23 12.72 1.72
CA TRP A 292 0.06 13.87 2.56
C TRP A 292 0.46 13.48 3.98
N ILE A 293 -0.09 12.38 4.52
CA ILE A 293 0.37 11.81 5.80
C ILE A 293 1.80 11.27 5.66
N ASP A 294 2.09 10.58 4.56
CA ASP A 294 3.41 10.00 4.30
C ASP A 294 4.49 11.03 3.99
N ARG A 295 4.11 12.24 3.51
CA ARG A 295 4.97 13.33 3.07
C ARG A 295 4.45 14.69 3.58
N PRO A 296 4.53 15.00 4.88
CA PRO A 296 4.21 16.33 5.39
C PRO A 296 5.16 17.37 4.79
N LEU A 297 4.65 18.57 4.56
CA LEU A 297 5.40 19.66 3.94
C LEU A 297 6.38 20.31 4.92
N ILE A 298 7.46 20.91 4.36
CA ILE A 298 8.40 21.75 5.13
C ILE A 298 8.38 23.23 4.66
N SER A 299 7.70 23.54 3.53
CA SER A 299 7.49 24.95 3.14
C SER A 299 6.33 25.55 3.93
N LYS A 300 6.64 26.57 4.72
CA LYS A 300 5.66 27.33 5.50
C LYS A 300 4.55 27.89 4.61
N GLU A 301 4.92 28.42 3.45
CA GLU A 301 4.01 29.04 2.49
C GLU A 301 2.98 28.03 1.96
N GLN A 302 3.45 26.81 1.64
CA GLN A 302 2.56 25.75 1.15
C GLN A 302 1.64 25.23 2.25
N ILE A 303 2.14 25.14 3.49
CA ILE A 303 1.35 24.71 4.64
C ILE A 303 0.26 25.76 4.93
N GLU A 304 0.64 27.03 5.00
CA GLU A 304 -0.30 28.14 5.24
C GLU A 304 -1.37 28.24 4.15
N ALA A 305 -0.98 28.04 2.88
CA ALA A 305 -1.94 27.99 1.77
C ALA A 305 -3.00 26.89 1.94
N ARG A 306 -2.63 25.70 2.44
CA ARG A 306 -3.60 24.64 2.77
C ARG A 306 -4.49 25.05 3.96
N LEU A 307 -3.90 25.60 5.01
CA LEU A 307 -4.62 26.07 6.18
C LEU A 307 -5.63 27.17 5.84
N ASP A 308 -5.31 28.09 4.94
CA ASP A 308 -6.22 29.14 4.48
C ASP A 308 -7.46 28.56 3.77
N ILE A 309 -7.27 27.49 2.98
CA ILE A 309 -8.40 26.79 2.35
C ILE A 309 -9.23 26.04 3.40
N VAL A 310 -8.60 25.45 4.40
CA VAL A 310 -9.32 24.79 5.52
C VAL A 310 -10.10 25.81 6.33
N ASP A 311 -9.59 27.05 6.54
CA ASP A 311 -10.31 28.15 7.16
C ASP A 311 -11.56 28.52 6.35
N GLU A 312 -11.40 28.66 5.03
CA GLU A 312 -12.50 28.99 4.12
C GLU A 312 -13.62 27.95 4.18
N PHE A 313 -13.27 26.64 4.12
CA PHE A 313 -14.23 25.56 4.25
C PHE A 313 -14.85 25.46 5.65
N SER A 314 -14.14 25.87 6.69
CA SER A 314 -14.64 25.90 8.06
C SER A 314 -15.64 27.04 8.30
N ALA A 315 -15.41 28.20 7.67
CA ALA A 315 -16.29 29.34 7.72
C ALA A 315 -17.59 29.13 6.91
N HIS A 316 -17.52 28.37 5.80
CA HIS A 316 -18.63 28.13 4.88
C HIS A 316 -19.13 26.66 4.99
N PHE A 317 -19.65 26.28 6.14
CA PHE A 317 -20.00 24.87 6.42
C PHE A 317 -21.14 24.34 5.53
N ILE A 318 -22.10 25.18 5.09
CA ILE A 318 -23.20 24.77 4.20
C ILE A 318 -22.65 24.43 2.81
N GLU A 319 -21.80 25.29 2.29
CA GLU A 319 -21.14 25.11 1.00
C GLU A 319 -20.22 23.88 1.04
N ARG A 320 -19.50 23.68 2.15
CA ARG A 320 -18.69 22.47 2.37
C ARG A 320 -19.53 21.20 2.36
N ASP A 321 -20.68 21.15 3.05
CA ASP A 321 -21.56 19.98 3.06
C ASP A 321 -22.17 19.73 1.68
N THR A 322 -22.51 20.79 0.95
CA THR A 322 -22.94 20.71 -0.46
C THR A 322 -21.82 20.18 -1.35
N LEU A 323 -20.57 20.65 -1.17
CA LEU A 323 -19.40 20.11 -1.87
C LEU A 323 -19.22 18.61 -1.61
N ARG A 324 -19.34 18.18 -0.37
CA ARG A 324 -19.28 16.76 0.03
C ARG A 324 -20.35 15.92 -0.69
N THR A 325 -21.52 16.48 -0.89
CA THR A 325 -22.61 15.82 -1.63
C THR A 325 -22.25 15.64 -3.10
N TYR A 326 -21.71 16.66 -3.76
CA TYR A 326 -21.24 16.57 -5.15
C TYR A 326 -20.06 15.60 -5.29
N LEU A 327 -19.06 15.68 -4.41
CA LEU A 327 -17.90 14.78 -4.41
C LEU A 327 -18.30 13.31 -4.25
N ASN A 328 -19.38 13.01 -3.51
CA ASN A 328 -19.88 11.65 -3.37
C ASN A 328 -20.46 11.05 -4.67
N GLN A 329 -20.75 11.89 -5.67
CA GLN A 329 -21.17 11.46 -7.01
C GLN A 329 -19.99 11.32 -7.99
N VAL A 330 -18.78 11.73 -7.60
CA VAL A 330 -17.58 11.64 -8.41
C VAL A 330 -16.91 10.28 -8.19
N TYR A 331 -16.82 9.51 -9.25
CA TYR A 331 -16.09 8.22 -9.27
C TYR A 331 -14.58 8.44 -9.40
N ASP A 332 -13.84 7.36 -9.41
CA ASP A 332 -12.38 7.37 -9.52
C ASP A 332 -11.90 7.73 -10.94
N ILE A 333 -11.86 9.02 -11.25
CA ILE A 333 -11.46 9.53 -12.56
C ILE A 333 -10.05 9.08 -12.91
N GLU A 334 -9.09 9.09 -11.98
CA GLU A 334 -7.71 8.67 -12.23
C GLU A 334 -7.66 7.24 -12.79
N ARG A 335 -8.31 6.28 -12.10
CA ARG A 335 -8.34 4.89 -12.56
C ARG A 335 -9.24 4.65 -13.77
N LEU A 336 -10.30 5.44 -13.94
CA LEU A 336 -11.12 5.38 -15.15
C LEU A 336 -10.30 5.79 -16.39
N VAL A 337 -9.51 6.85 -16.29
CA VAL A 337 -8.61 7.31 -17.34
C VAL A 337 -7.54 6.25 -17.65
N GLY A 338 -6.94 5.66 -16.62
CA GLY A 338 -6.01 4.54 -16.77
C GLY A 338 -6.64 3.39 -17.57
N ARG A 339 -7.88 2.97 -17.23
CA ARG A 339 -8.60 1.91 -17.97
C ARG A 339 -8.94 2.28 -19.41
N VAL A 340 -9.29 3.54 -19.68
CA VAL A 340 -9.54 4.04 -21.04
C VAL A 340 -8.28 3.89 -21.89
N SER A 341 -7.16 4.42 -21.42
CA SER A 341 -5.88 4.40 -22.14
C SER A 341 -5.35 2.98 -22.34
N TYR A 342 -5.51 2.14 -21.33
CA TYR A 342 -5.11 0.74 -21.36
C TYR A 342 -6.00 -0.15 -22.27
N GLY A 343 -7.22 0.30 -22.57
CA GLY A 343 -8.16 -0.39 -23.46
C GLY A 343 -8.99 -1.48 -22.81
N ASN A 344 -9.05 -1.57 -21.48
CA ASN A 344 -9.89 -2.52 -20.73
C ASN A 344 -11.14 -1.88 -20.10
N VAL A 345 -11.42 -0.61 -20.40
CA VAL A 345 -12.64 0.09 -20.02
C VAL A 345 -13.88 -0.57 -20.60
N ASN A 346 -14.97 -0.64 -19.84
CA ASN A 346 -16.28 -1.07 -20.29
C ASN A 346 -17.28 0.11 -20.38
N ALA A 347 -18.48 -0.14 -20.88
CA ALA A 347 -19.46 0.93 -21.07
C ALA A 347 -19.96 1.54 -19.74
N ARG A 348 -20.04 0.75 -18.65
CA ARG A 348 -20.39 1.25 -17.31
C ARG A 348 -19.31 2.17 -16.75
N ASP A 349 -18.03 1.88 -16.99
CA ASP A 349 -16.95 2.76 -16.61
C ASP A 349 -17.07 4.14 -17.29
N LEU A 350 -17.46 4.18 -18.59
CA LEU A 350 -17.69 5.44 -19.29
C LEU A 350 -18.93 6.19 -18.78
N ILE A 351 -19.96 5.49 -18.31
CA ILE A 351 -21.10 6.11 -17.64
C ILE A 351 -20.67 6.70 -16.27
N GLN A 352 -19.84 5.99 -15.51
CA GLN A 352 -19.28 6.55 -14.27
C GLN A 352 -18.44 7.80 -14.55
N LEU A 353 -17.64 7.80 -15.62
CA LEU A 353 -16.90 8.97 -16.07
C LEU A 353 -17.85 10.12 -16.45
N LYS A 354 -18.92 9.85 -17.21
CA LYS A 354 -19.96 10.83 -17.54
C LYS A 354 -20.55 11.48 -16.28
N HIS A 355 -20.97 10.68 -15.31
CA HIS A 355 -21.50 11.19 -14.04
C HIS A 355 -20.48 12.06 -13.30
N SER A 356 -19.23 11.64 -13.25
CA SER A 356 -18.16 12.40 -12.59
C SER A 356 -17.93 13.76 -13.25
N ILE A 357 -17.91 13.81 -14.57
CA ILE A 357 -17.71 15.04 -15.34
C ILE A 357 -18.91 15.99 -15.16
N SER A 358 -20.14 15.47 -15.12
CA SER A 358 -21.35 16.29 -14.96
C SER A 358 -21.39 17.05 -13.63
N GLU A 359 -20.65 16.63 -12.61
CA GLU A 359 -20.56 17.31 -11.32
C GLU A 359 -19.51 18.44 -11.29
N ILE A 360 -18.54 18.46 -12.21
CA ILE A 360 -17.49 19.50 -12.24
C ILE A 360 -18.07 20.93 -12.35
N PRO A 361 -19.03 21.23 -13.22
CA PRO A 361 -19.67 22.54 -13.27
C PRO A 361 -20.35 22.95 -11.94
N ASN A 362 -21.01 22.00 -11.26
CA ASN A 362 -21.66 22.22 -9.98
C ASN A 362 -20.64 22.56 -8.89
N ILE A 363 -19.55 21.79 -8.82
CA ILE A 363 -18.42 22.03 -7.90
C ILE A 363 -17.81 23.41 -8.18
N LYS A 364 -17.52 23.72 -9.43
CA LYS A 364 -16.95 25.02 -9.83
C LYS A 364 -17.87 26.20 -9.47
N ALA A 365 -19.16 26.10 -9.76
CA ALA A 365 -20.14 27.14 -9.44
C ALA A 365 -20.26 27.38 -7.93
N LEU A 366 -20.25 26.29 -7.13
CA LEU A 366 -20.28 26.35 -5.68
C LEU A 366 -19.03 27.06 -5.13
N LEU A 367 -17.84 26.64 -5.54
CA LEU A 367 -16.56 27.20 -5.07
C LEU A 367 -16.37 28.65 -5.52
N ASN A 368 -16.92 29.05 -6.68
CA ASN A 368 -16.92 30.46 -7.13
C ASN A 368 -17.78 31.38 -6.25
N SER A 369 -18.69 30.85 -5.44
CA SER A 369 -19.44 31.63 -4.45
C SER A 369 -18.66 31.92 -3.16
N MET A 370 -17.50 31.27 -2.99
CA MET A 370 -16.56 31.41 -1.87
C MET A 370 -15.42 32.37 -2.24
N ASN A 371 -14.44 32.53 -1.35
CA ASN A 371 -13.29 33.42 -1.59
C ASN A 371 -12.35 32.88 -2.68
N GLN A 372 -12.36 33.53 -3.85
CA GLN A 372 -11.56 33.11 -4.99
C GLN A 372 -10.04 33.35 -4.82
N ASP A 373 -9.64 34.31 -3.99
CA ASP A 373 -8.22 34.56 -3.72
C ASP A 373 -7.57 33.41 -2.95
N THR A 374 -8.35 32.72 -2.13
CA THR A 374 -7.93 31.54 -1.37
C THR A 374 -8.03 30.27 -2.21
N LEU A 375 -9.08 30.12 -3.02
CA LEU A 375 -9.39 28.95 -3.82
C LEU A 375 -8.86 29.07 -5.27
N VAL A 376 -7.58 29.40 -5.44
CA VAL A 376 -6.98 29.63 -6.77
C VAL A 376 -7.13 28.43 -7.71
N GLN A 377 -7.13 27.20 -7.19
CA GLN A 377 -7.29 25.96 -7.96
C GLN A 377 -8.65 25.88 -8.70
N VAL A 378 -9.68 26.59 -8.21
CA VAL A 378 -11.02 26.62 -8.84
C VAL A 378 -10.96 27.19 -10.26
N ASN A 379 -10.04 28.12 -10.53
CA ASN A 379 -9.86 28.67 -11.86
C ASN A 379 -9.39 27.63 -12.88
N GLN A 380 -8.74 26.57 -12.43
CA GLN A 380 -8.25 25.46 -13.24
C GLN A 380 -9.28 24.33 -13.42
N LEU A 381 -10.40 24.38 -12.69
CA LEU A 381 -11.51 23.46 -12.94
C LEU A 381 -12.15 23.79 -14.28
N GLU A 382 -12.11 22.84 -15.20
CA GLU A 382 -12.61 22.98 -16.55
C GLU A 382 -13.84 22.10 -16.75
N PRO A 383 -15.02 22.65 -17.07
CA PRO A 383 -16.13 21.88 -17.57
C PRO A 383 -15.73 21.16 -18.85
N LEU A 384 -15.94 19.87 -18.92
CA LEU A 384 -15.62 19.04 -20.08
C LEU A 384 -16.88 18.81 -20.91
N ASP A 385 -17.57 19.91 -21.27
CA ASP A 385 -18.89 19.87 -21.93
C ASP A 385 -18.84 19.12 -23.26
N ASP A 386 -17.75 19.26 -23.99
CA ASP A 386 -17.48 18.55 -25.26
C ASP A 386 -17.42 17.03 -25.06
N LEU A 387 -16.75 16.54 -24.04
CA LEU A 387 -16.69 15.12 -23.70
C LEU A 387 -18.02 14.62 -23.11
N LEU A 388 -18.65 15.45 -22.28
CA LEU A 388 -19.95 15.12 -21.69
C LEU A 388 -21.00 14.91 -22.78
N ASP A 389 -21.07 15.80 -23.76
CA ASP A 389 -21.98 15.70 -24.90
C ASP A 389 -21.75 14.40 -25.70
N ILE A 390 -20.50 14.03 -25.97
CA ILE A 390 -20.14 12.81 -26.67
C ILE A 390 -20.67 11.58 -25.92
N LEU A 391 -20.43 11.50 -24.61
CA LEU A 391 -20.84 10.35 -23.79
C LEU A 391 -22.37 10.30 -23.62
N GLU A 392 -23.02 11.47 -23.51
CA GLU A 392 -24.47 11.57 -23.33
C GLU A 392 -25.23 11.18 -24.62
N GLN A 393 -24.73 11.58 -25.77
CA GLN A 393 -25.35 11.23 -27.04
C GLN A 393 -25.12 9.76 -27.45
N SER A 394 -24.06 9.13 -26.97
CA SER A 394 -23.66 7.80 -27.40
C SER A 394 -24.26 6.67 -26.58
N LEU A 395 -24.03 6.63 -25.26
CA LEU A 395 -24.30 5.48 -24.43
C LEU A 395 -25.69 5.48 -23.78
N VAL A 396 -26.27 4.30 -23.60
CA VAL A 396 -27.46 4.11 -22.75
C VAL A 396 -27.09 4.28 -21.28
N GLU A 397 -28.06 4.63 -20.42
CA GLU A 397 -27.80 4.89 -18.98
C GLU A 397 -27.40 3.62 -18.21
N GLU A 398 -27.95 2.47 -18.58
CA GLU A 398 -27.66 1.18 -17.93
C GLU A 398 -27.14 0.16 -18.95
N PRO A 399 -25.87 0.28 -19.41
CA PRO A 399 -25.32 -0.66 -20.35
C PRO A 399 -25.01 -2.02 -19.67
N PRO A 400 -24.97 -3.13 -20.45
CA PRO A 400 -24.52 -4.41 -19.95
C PRO A 400 -23.07 -4.37 -19.48
N ILE A 401 -22.66 -5.37 -18.68
CA ILE A 401 -21.29 -5.46 -18.16
C ILE A 401 -20.30 -5.71 -19.29
N SER A 402 -20.62 -6.67 -20.16
CA SER A 402 -19.75 -7.04 -21.26
C SER A 402 -20.06 -6.21 -22.50
N VAL A 403 -19.04 -5.59 -23.08
CA VAL A 403 -19.16 -4.87 -24.36
C VAL A 403 -19.50 -5.79 -25.55
N LYS A 404 -19.47 -7.10 -25.36
CA LYS A 404 -19.83 -8.11 -26.37
C LYS A 404 -21.28 -8.61 -26.29
N ASP A 405 -22.04 -8.11 -25.31
CA ASP A 405 -23.44 -8.53 -25.13
C ASP A 405 -24.42 -7.70 -25.98
N GLY A 406 -23.97 -6.58 -26.55
CA GLY A 406 -24.78 -5.65 -27.30
C GLY A 406 -25.65 -4.74 -26.42
N GLY A 407 -26.36 -3.77 -27.01
CA GLY A 407 -27.22 -2.85 -26.26
C GLY A 407 -26.47 -1.72 -25.55
N LEU A 408 -25.35 -1.26 -26.12
CA LEU A 408 -24.49 -0.24 -25.55
C LEU A 408 -24.93 1.19 -25.89
N PHE A 409 -25.46 1.40 -27.12
CA PHE A 409 -25.68 2.72 -27.70
C PHE A 409 -27.15 3.12 -27.73
N LYS A 410 -27.38 4.42 -27.63
CA LYS A 410 -28.70 5.02 -27.75
C LYS A 410 -29.20 4.91 -29.20
N VAL A 411 -30.50 4.76 -29.38
CA VAL A 411 -31.17 4.83 -30.69
C VAL A 411 -30.91 6.22 -31.29
N GLY A 412 -30.52 6.28 -32.56
CA GLY A 412 -30.18 7.50 -33.26
C GLY A 412 -28.68 7.85 -33.22
N PHE A 413 -27.85 7.08 -32.51
CA PHE A 413 -26.41 7.30 -32.50
C PHE A 413 -25.75 6.89 -33.84
N ASN A 414 -26.13 5.77 -34.38
CA ASN A 414 -25.60 5.30 -35.69
C ASN A 414 -26.73 4.69 -36.53
N MET A 415 -26.94 5.23 -37.76
CA MET A 415 -28.01 4.81 -38.69
C MET A 415 -27.92 3.31 -39.02
N GLN A 416 -26.75 2.79 -39.29
CA GLN A 416 -26.56 1.38 -39.68
C GLN A 416 -26.84 0.43 -38.49
N LEU A 417 -26.49 0.86 -37.27
CA LEU A 417 -26.80 0.11 -36.06
C LEU A 417 -28.32 0.07 -35.82
N ASP A 418 -29.00 1.19 -36.00
CA ASP A 418 -30.46 1.28 -35.86
C ASP A 418 -31.16 0.36 -36.86
N GLU A 419 -30.70 0.29 -38.13
CA GLU A 419 -31.21 -0.64 -39.13
C GLU A 419 -31.07 -2.11 -38.70
N TYR A 420 -29.91 -2.51 -38.12
CA TYR A 420 -29.71 -3.87 -37.64
C TYR A 420 -30.58 -4.20 -36.42
N LEU A 421 -30.69 -3.26 -35.50
CA LEU A 421 -31.52 -3.40 -34.29
C LEU A 421 -33.00 -3.48 -34.64
N GLU A 422 -33.47 -2.69 -35.63
CA GLU A 422 -34.86 -2.74 -36.10
C GLU A 422 -35.15 -4.08 -36.78
N ALA A 423 -34.24 -4.57 -37.63
CA ALA A 423 -34.38 -5.87 -38.29
C ALA A 423 -34.46 -7.01 -37.25
N SER A 424 -33.63 -6.99 -36.22
CA SER A 424 -33.67 -7.97 -35.11
C SER A 424 -34.98 -7.87 -34.30
N LYS A 425 -35.44 -6.64 -33.98
CA LYS A 425 -36.70 -6.40 -33.24
C LYS A 425 -37.94 -6.86 -34.04
N ASN A 426 -37.98 -6.50 -35.34
CA ASN A 426 -39.04 -6.94 -36.22
C ASN A 426 -39.09 -8.45 -36.35
N GLY A 427 -37.91 -9.08 -36.41
CA GLY A 427 -37.78 -10.55 -36.39
C GLY A 427 -38.35 -11.19 -35.12
N LYS A 428 -38.07 -10.63 -33.92
CA LYS A 428 -38.63 -11.13 -32.64
C LYS A 428 -40.13 -10.96 -32.57
N THR A 429 -40.69 -9.85 -33.10
CA THR A 429 -42.11 -9.64 -33.21
C THR A 429 -42.74 -10.66 -34.13
N TRP A 430 -42.16 -10.90 -35.30
CA TRP A 430 -42.60 -11.93 -36.24
C TRP A 430 -42.57 -13.34 -35.64
N LEU A 431 -41.54 -13.71 -34.84
CA LEU A 431 -41.51 -14.98 -34.12
C LEU A 431 -42.70 -15.15 -33.13
N ALA A 432 -43.06 -14.08 -32.43
CA ALA A 432 -44.24 -14.10 -31.54
C ALA A 432 -45.53 -14.28 -32.33
N GLU A 433 -45.68 -13.61 -33.45
CA GLU A 433 -46.82 -13.77 -34.36
C GLU A 433 -46.85 -15.16 -34.98
N LEU A 434 -45.71 -15.69 -35.45
CA LEU A 434 -45.59 -17.07 -35.93
C LEU A 434 -46.01 -18.06 -34.84
N GLN A 435 -45.56 -17.89 -33.61
CA GLN A 435 -45.98 -18.73 -32.46
C GLN A 435 -47.49 -18.71 -32.27
N ALA A 436 -48.08 -17.53 -32.34
CA ALA A 436 -49.56 -17.43 -32.25
C ALA A 436 -50.29 -18.08 -33.40
N LYS A 437 -49.81 -17.86 -34.65
CA LYS A 437 -50.31 -18.50 -35.87
C LYS A 437 -50.20 -20.04 -35.82
N GLU A 438 -49.04 -20.56 -35.40
CA GLU A 438 -48.80 -21.98 -35.28
C GLU A 438 -49.64 -22.63 -34.16
N ARG A 439 -49.85 -21.96 -33.03
CA ARG A 439 -50.80 -22.39 -32.00
C ARG A 439 -52.25 -22.51 -32.50
N GLN A 440 -52.66 -21.56 -33.32
CA GLN A 440 -53.98 -21.57 -33.91
C GLN A 440 -54.09 -22.66 -35.00
N ARG A 441 -53.07 -22.81 -35.86
CA ARG A 441 -53.03 -23.79 -36.97
C ARG A 441 -53.00 -25.22 -36.46
N THR A 442 -52.20 -25.49 -35.41
CA THR A 442 -52.04 -26.85 -34.84
C THR A 442 -53.05 -27.19 -33.74
N GLY A 443 -53.74 -26.15 -33.19
CA GLY A 443 -54.61 -26.32 -31.99
C GLY A 443 -53.87 -26.59 -30.69
N ILE A 444 -52.53 -26.53 -30.68
CA ILE A 444 -51.70 -26.85 -29.52
C ILE A 444 -51.38 -25.57 -28.75
N LYS A 445 -52.12 -25.28 -27.69
CA LYS A 445 -51.92 -24.07 -26.87
C LYS A 445 -50.57 -23.99 -26.19
N SER A 446 -49.93 -25.11 -25.91
CA SER A 446 -48.65 -25.19 -25.21
C SER A 446 -47.43 -25.11 -26.16
N LEU A 447 -47.62 -25.00 -27.47
CA LEU A 447 -46.56 -24.81 -28.45
C LEU A 447 -45.76 -23.56 -28.15
N LYS A 448 -44.43 -23.69 -28.13
CA LYS A 448 -43.52 -22.58 -27.92
C LYS A 448 -42.47 -22.54 -29.03
N ILE A 449 -42.11 -21.34 -29.43
CA ILE A 449 -40.91 -21.10 -30.25
C ILE A 449 -39.84 -20.65 -29.27
N SER A 450 -38.70 -21.34 -29.23
CA SER A 450 -37.57 -21.06 -28.36
C SER A 450 -36.25 -21.14 -29.12
N PHE A 451 -35.20 -20.54 -28.53
CA PHE A 451 -33.86 -20.51 -29.13
C PHE A 451 -32.89 -21.35 -28.31
N ASN A 452 -31.94 -21.96 -28.94
CA ASN A 452 -30.79 -22.63 -28.34
C ASN A 452 -29.53 -22.38 -29.19
N LYS A 453 -28.42 -22.02 -28.54
CA LYS A 453 -27.15 -21.69 -29.23
C LYS A 453 -26.62 -22.79 -30.16
N VAL A 454 -26.93 -24.07 -29.90
CA VAL A 454 -26.49 -25.20 -30.74
C VAL A 454 -27.45 -25.50 -31.90
N PHE A 455 -28.76 -25.30 -31.68
CA PHE A 455 -29.81 -25.73 -32.61
C PHE A 455 -30.58 -24.56 -33.25
N GLY A 456 -30.29 -23.29 -32.89
CA GLY A 456 -31.01 -22.11 -33.34
C GLY A 456 -32.45 -22.04 -32.84
N TYR A 457 -33.36 -21.43 -33.61
CA TYR A 457 -34.79 -21.40 -33.29
C TYR A 457 -35.46 -22.73 -33.59
N PHE A 458 -36.39 -23.12 -32.71
CA PHE A 458 -37.18 -24.34 -32.88
C PHE A 458 -38.57 -24.18 -32.28
N ILE A 459 -39.50 -24.97 -32.79
CA ILE A 459 -40.85 -25.12 -32.24
C ILE A 459 -40.83 -26.32 -31.30
N GLU A 460 -41.16 -26.11 -30.05
CA GLU A 460 -41.19 -27.18 -29.00
C GLU A 460 -42.60 -27.59 -28.72
N ILE A 461 -42.90 -28.89 -28.88
CA ILE A 461 -44.16 -29.51 -28.59
C ILE A 461 -43.94 -30.62 -27.55
N THR A 462 -44.74 -30.61 -26.48
CA THR A 462 -44.70 -31.65 -25.44
C THR A 462 -45.21 -32.99 -25.94
N ARG A 463 -44.67 -34.08 -25.47
CA ARG A 463 -45.05 -35.45 -25.88
C ARG A 463 -46.56 -35.75 -25.72
N ALA A 464 -47.19 -35.18 -24.70
CA ALA A 464 -48.64 -35.34 -24.51
C ALA A 464 -49.47 -34.80 -25.69
N ASN A 465 -49.00 -33.77 -26.37
CA ASN A 465 -49.68 -33.20 -27.53
C ASN A 465 -49.31 -33.83 -28.85
N LEU A 466 -48.25 -34.65 -28.90
CA LEU A 466 -47.80 -35.36 -30.12
C LEU A 466 -48.65 -36.63 -30.38
N GLN A 467 -49.39 -37.13 -29.44
CA GLN A 467 -50.20 -38.34 -29.61
C GLN A 467 -51.28 -38.22 -30.71
N ASN A 468 -51.77 -37.00 -30.92
CA ASN A 468 -52.80 -36.70 -31.93
C ASN A 468 -52.34 -35.65 -32.99
N PHE A 469 -51.01 -35.51 -33.16
CA PHE A 469 -50.42 -34.53 -34.04
C PHE A 469 -49.41 -35.19 -34.98
N GLU A 470 -49.73 -35.08 -36.28
CA GLU A 470 -48.84 -35.60 -37.35
C GLU A 470 -47.94 -34.46 -37.87
N PRO A 471 -46.68 -34.39 -37.49
CA PRO A 471 -45.78 -33.26 -37.83
C PRO A 471 -45.64 -33.04 -39.35
N SER A 472 -45.66 -34.09 -40.14
CA SER A 472 -45.50 -34.05 -41.60
C SER A 472 -46.63 -33.30 -42.31
N GLU A 473 -47.88 -33.36 -41.79
CA GLU A 473 -49.00 -32.65 -42.36
C GLU A 473 -48.92 -31.12 -42.22
N PHE A 474 -48.10 -30.69 -41.20
CA PHE A 474 -47.89 -29.27 -40.93
C PHE A 474 -46.53 -28.76 -41.44
N GLY A 475 -45.78 -29.59 -42.20
CA GLY A 475 -44.47 -29.22 -42.71
C GLY A 475 -43.38 -29.11 -41.63
N TYR A 476 -43.55 -29.80 -40.50
CA TYR A 476 -42.60 -29.79 -39.39
C TYR A 476 -41.51 -30.84 -39.61
N MET A 477 -40.26 -30.40 -39.66
CA MET A 477 -39.09 -31.25 -39.70
C MET A 477 -38.54 -31.43 -38.29
N ARG A 478 -38.37 -32.69 -37.84
CA ARG A 478 -37.86 -33.00 -36.50
C ARG A 478 -36.38 -32.64 -36.40
N LYS A 479 -36.02 -31.85 -35.42
CA LYS A 479 -34.66 -31.41 -35.12
C LYS A 479 -34.04 -32.11 -33.92
N GLN A 480 -34.82 -32.34 -32.87
CA GLN A 480 -34.34 -33.02 -31.65
C GLN A 480 -35.50 -33.68 -30.90
N THR A 481 -35.24 -34.83 -30.31
CA THR A 481 -36.15 -35.54 -29.37
C THR A 481 -35.60 -35.42 -27.93
N LEU A 482 -36.45 -34.94 -27.03
CA LEU A 482 -36.20 -34.84 -25.58
C LEU A 482 -37.05 -35.88 -24.86
N SER A 483 -36.78 -36.05 -23.55
CA SER A 483 -37.52 -36.94 -22.66
C SER A 483 -39.02 -36.60 -22.58
N ASN A 484 -39.36 -35.30 -22.59
CA ASN A 484 -40.72 -34.76 -22.34
C ASN A 484 -41.31 -33.94 -23.52
N ALA A 485 -40.54 -33.67 -24.56
CA ALA A 485 -40.92 -32.84 -25.72
C ALA A 485 -40.19 -33.24 -27.00
N GLU A 486 -40.64 -32.78 -28.14
CA GLU A 486 -39.92 -32.83 -29.41
C GLU A 486 -39.78 -31.43 -29.96
N ARG A 487 -38.66 -31.21 -30.67
CA ARG A 487 -38.30 -29.94 -31.28
C ARG A 487 -38.32 -30.04 -32.78
N PHE A 488 -38.99 -29.10 -33.40
CA PHE A 488 -39.23 -29.08 -34.86
C PHE A 488 -38.73 -27.78 -35.45
N ILE A 489 -38.51 -27.76 -36.73
CA ILE A 489 -38.23 -26.58 -37.56
C ILE A 489 -39.14 -26.60 -38.79
N THR A 490 -39.50 -25.43 -39.32
CA THR A 490 -40.15 -25.22 -40.59
C THR A 490 -39.26 -24.44 -41.55
N ASP A 491 -39.45 -24.54 -42.87
CA ASP A 491 -38.68 -23.77 -43.83
C ASP A 491 -38.82 -22.24 -43.59
N GLU A 492 -40.05 -21.78 -43.25
CA GLU A 492 -40.33 -20.37 -42.91
C GLU A 492 -39.54 -19.90 -41.69
N LEU A 493 -39.47 -20.73 -40.63
CA LEU A 493 -38.71 -20.42 -39.42
C LEU A 493 -37.20 -20.38 -39.71
N LYS A 494 -36.70 -21.31 -40.53
CA LYS A 494 -35.28 -21.40 -40.90
C LYS A 494 -34.82 -20.20 -41.71
N GLU A 495 -35.57 -19.77 -42.72
CA GLU A 495 -35.25 -18.59 -43.56
C GLU A 495 -35.20 -17.30 -42.70
N LYS A 496 -36.17 -17.15 -41.82
CA LYS A 496 -36.20 -15.97 -40.90
C LYS A 496 -35.15 -16.04 -39.81
N GLU A 497 -34.79 -17.24 -39.33
CA GLU A 497 -33.70 -17.47 -38.40
C GLU A 497 -32.39 -16.86 -38.93
N ASP A 498 -32.04 -17.15 -40.16
CA ASP A 498 -30.79 -16.67 -40.78
C ASP A 498 -30.76 -15.13 -40.87
N ILE A 499 -31.92 -14.49 -41.12
CA ILE A 499 -32.05 -13.04 -41.17
C ILE A 499 -31.94 -12.43 -39.75
N ILE A 500 -32.65 -12.99 -38.76
CA ILE A 500 -32.71 -12.46 -37.40
C ILE A 500 -31.34 -12.61 -36.71
N LEU A 501 -30.73 -13.78 -36.74
CA LEU A 501 -29.43 -14.04 -36.15
C LEU A 501 -28.32 -13.27 -36.87
N GLY A 502 -28.38 -13.19 -38.18
CA GLY A 502 -27.40 -12.41 -38.92
C GLY A 502 -27.48 -10.91 -38.66
N ALA A 503 -28.67 -10.36 -38.36
CA ALA A 503 -28.83 -8.95 -37.94
C ALA A 503 -28.35 -8.70 -36.50
N GLU A 504 -28.66 -9.62 -35.59
CA GLU A 504 -28.23 -9.53 -34.20
C GLU A 504 -26.68 -9.63 -34.06
N ASP A 505 -26.06 -10.61 -34.72
CA ASP A 505 -24.59 -10.75 -34.73
C ASP A 505 -23.89 -9.51 -35.34
N LYS A 506 -24.43 -8.97 -36.45
CA LYS A 506 -23.90 -7.76 -37.07
C LYS A 506 -24.08 -6.51 -36.18
N ALA A 507 -25.20 -6.42 -35.47
CA ALA A 507 -25.43 -5.34 -34.53
C ALA A 507 -24.39 -5.37 -33.40
N ILE A 508 -24.17 -6.54 -32.79
CA ILE A 508 -23.19 -6.72 -31.71
C ILE A 508 -21.76 -6.39 -32.16
N GLU A 509 -21.40 -6.88 -33.36
CA GLU A 509 -20.06 -6.61 -33.92
C GLU A 509 -19.86 -5.12 -34.22
N LEU A 510 -20.87 -4.45 -34.80
CA LEU A 510 -20.83 -3.02 -35.05
C LEU A 510 -20.79 -2.20 -33.76
N GLU A 511 -21.58 -2.59 -32.75
CA GLU A 511 -21.53 -1.94 -31.44
C GLU A 511 -20.14 -2.04 -30.80
N TYR A 512 -19.50 -3.20 -30.87
CA TYR A 512 -18.13 -3.36 -30.40
C TYR A 512 -17.15 -2.44 -31.16
N GLN A 513 -17.27 -2.33 -32.48
CA GLN A 513 -16.42 -1.42 -33.27
C GLN A 513 -16.66 0.06 -32.93
N LEU A 514 -17.92 0.45 -32.79
CA LEU A 514 -18.29 1.82 -32.33
C LEU A 514 -17.80 2.11 -30.91
N PHE A 515 -17.86 1.13 -30.03
CA PHE A 515 -17.33 1.27 -28.66
C PHE A 515 -15.81 1.48 -28.65
N VAL A 516 -15.08 0.75 -29.48
CA VAL A 516 -13.63 0.96 -29.62
C VAL A 516 -13.34 2.38 -30.13
N GLN A 517 -14.11 2.87 -31.12
CA GLN A 517 -13.97 4.25 -31.61
C GLN A 517 -14.28 5.29 -30.54
N LEU A 518 -15.37 5.10 -29.77
CA LEU A 518 -15.72 5.97 -28.65
C LEU A 518 -14.61 6.00 -27.60
N ARG A 519 -14.04 4.85 -27.26
CA ARG A 519 -12.90 4.76 -26.33
C ARG A 519 -11.70 5.56 -26.82
N GLU A 520 -11.33 5.42 -28.10
CA GLU A 520 -10.21 6.18 -28.68
C GLU A 520 -10.50 7.71 -28.73
N GLU A 521 -11.78 8.10 -28.83
CA GLU A 521 -12.18 9.51 -28.72
C GLU A 521 -12.02 10.01 -27.28
N VAL A 522 -12.53 9.28 -26.28
CA VAL A 522 -12.38 9.63 -24.86
C VAL A 522 -10.90 9.71 -24.44
N LYS A 523 -10.05 8.85 -25.00
CA LYS A 523 -8.61 8.84 -24.75
C LYS A 523 -7.92 10.18 -25.04
N LYS A 524 -8.41 10.97 -25.99
CA LYS A 524 -7.87 12.30 -26.32
C LYS A 524 -7.99 13.31 -25.16
N TYR A 525 -8.86 13.05 -24.20
CA TYR A 525 -9.11 13.90 -23.03
C TYR A 525 -8.31 13.49 -21.80
N THR A 526 -7.38 12.52 -21.91
CA THR A 526 -6.62 11.94 -20.78
C THR A 526 -5.98 13.03 -19.91
N GLU A 527 -5.17 13.94 -20.48
CA GLU A 527 -4.48 14.99 -19.73
C GLU A 527 -5.45 15.94 -19.02
N ARG A 528 -6.53 16.36 -19.71
CA ARG A 528 -7.56 17.24 -19.12
C ARG A 528 -8.24 16.54 -17.94
N LEU A 529 -8.60 15.27 -18.08
CA LEU A 529 -9.24 14.47 -17.02
C LEU A 529 -8.31 14.27 -15.82
N GLN A 530 -7.04 13.98 -16.03
CA GLN A 530 -6.04 13.84 -14.97
C GLN A 530 -5.86 15.15 -14.18
N GLN A 531 -5.83 16.28 -14.87
CA GLN A 531 -5.77 17.58 -14.20
C GLN A 531 -7.01 17.83 -13.32
N GLN A 532 -8.22 17.52 -13.81
CA GLN A 532 -9.45 17.65 -13.01
C GLN A 532 -9.42 16.72 -11.80
N ALA A 533 -9.01 15.46 -11.98
CA ALA A 533 -8.88 14.50 -10.90
C ALA A 533 -7.94 14.94 -9.79
N LYS A 534 -6.80 15.54 -10.16
CA LYS A 534 -5.83 16.11 -9.22
C LYS A 534 -6.45 17.21 -8.36
N ILE A 535 -7.12 18.19 -8.98
CA ILE A 535 -7.76 19.30 -8.28
C ILE A 535 -8.86 18.80 -7.36
N ILE A 536 -9.71 17.89 -7.84
CA ILE A 536 -10.80 17.31 -7.06
C ILE A 536 -10.27 16.54 -5.85
N SER A 537 -9.19 15.77 -6.01
CA SER A 537 -8.58 15.01 -4.91
C SER A 537 -7.98 15.92 -3.83
N GLU A 538 -7.39 17.06 -4.21
CA GLU A 538 -6.88 18.06 -3.27
C GLU A 538 -8.01 18.77 -2.51
N LEU A 539 -9.06 19.18 -3.20
CA LEU A 539 -10.25 19.77 -2.56
C LEU A 539 -10.93 18.80 -1.60
N ASP A 540 -11.01 17.52 -1.96
CA ASP A 540 -11.58 16.48 -1.12
C ASP A 540 -10.76 16.24 0.17
N CYS A 541 -9.44 16.31 0.12
CA CYS A 541 -8.59 16.29 1.31
C CYS A 541 -8.82 17.51 2.21
N LEU A 542 -8.85 18.72 1.63
CA LEU A 542 -8.95 19.96 2.38
C LEU A 542 -10.33 20.10 3.04
N GLN A 543 -11.43 19.69 2.34
CA GLN A 543 -12.75 19.64 2.96
C GLN A 543 -12.81 18.59 4.10
N SER A 544 -12.09 17.46 3.95
CA SER A 544 -11.97 16.45 5.00
C SER A 544 -11.30 17.02 6.25
N PHE A 545 -10.25 17.82 6.12
CA PHE A 545 -9.59 18.50 7.24
C PHE A 545 -10.52 19.47 7.94
N ALA A 546 -11.28 20.28 7.20
CA ALA A 546 -12.25 21.21 7.77
C ALA A 546 -13.41 20.48 8.50
N GLU A 547 -13.88 19.36 7.94
CA GLU A 547 -14.91 18.52 8.57
C GLU A 547 -14.45 17.97 9.91
N ILE A 548 -13.23 17.43 9.96
CA ILE A 548 -12.63 16.88 11.17
C ILE A 548 -12.37 17.97 12.20
N ALA A 549 -11.87 19.12 11.76
CA ALA A 549 -11.62 20.27 12.61
C ALA A 549 -12.90 20.70 13.36
N GLN A 550 -14.01 20.81 12.65
CA GLN A 550 -15.30 21.16 13.24
C GLN A 550 -15.85 20.05 14.16
N LYS A 551 -15.78 18.81 13.71
CA LYS A 551 -16.35 17.65 14.41
C LYS A 551 -15.68 17.40 15.77
N TYR A 552 -14.36 17.67 15.88
CA TYR A 552 -13.54 17.37 17.05
C TYR A 552 -12.98 18.63 17.75
N ASN A 553 -13.41 19.81 17.38
CA ASN A 553 -12.95 21.08 17.94
C ASN A 553 -11.41 21.20 17.89
N TYR A 554 -10.86 21.04 16.69
CA TYR A 554 -9.43 21.28 16.44
C TYR A 554 -9.21 22.75 16.10
N THR A 555 -7.98 23.25 16.35
CA THR A 555 -7.63 24.64 16.13
C THR A 555 -6.59 24.78 15.04
N ARG A 556 -6.57 25.92 14.37
CA ARG A 556 -5.55 26.26 13.38
C ARG A 556 -4.19 26.39 14.06
N PRO A 557 -3.14 25.64 13.67
CA PRO A 557 -1.79 25.85 14.14
C PRO A 557 -1.16 27.11 13.53
N SER A 558 -0.18 27.71 14.24
CA SER A 558 0.68 28.76 13.74
C SER A 558 2.15 28.30 13.77
N PHE A 559 2.99 28.87 12.90
CA PHE A 559 4.39 28.48 12.78
C PHE A 559 5.34 29.54 13.31
N SER A 560 6.20 29.14 14.25
CA SER A 560 7.17 29.97 14.92
C SER A 560 8.42 30.19 14.07
N GLU A 561 8.88 31.43 13.95
CA GLU A 561 10.17 31.77 13.35
C GLU A 561 11.34 31.49 14.34
N ASN A 562 11.05 31.49 15.63
CA ASN A 562 12.03 31.27 16.71
C ASN A 562 12.13 29.79 17.10
N LYS A 563 11.68 28.84 16.27
CA LYS A 563 11.73 27.40 16.53
C LYS A 563 11.08 26.97 17.85
N THR A 564 10.10 27.72 18.37
CA THR A 564 9.36 27.40 19.59
C THR A 564 8.26 26.40 19.28
N LEU A 565 8.18 25.32 20.05
CA LEU A 565 7.05 24.41 20.13
C LEU A 565 6.25 24.75 21.38
N GLU A 566 5.02 25.22 21.24
CA GLU A 566 4.10 25.49 22.33
C GLU A 566 2.72 24.91 22.02
N LEU A 567 2.32 23.90 22.77
CA LEU A 567 1.04 23.24 22.68
C LEU A 567 0.28 23.42 24.00
N VAL A 568 -0.88 24.06 23.94
CA VAL A 568 -1.75 24.30 25.09
C VAL A 568 -2.93 23.36 25.02
N GLU A 569 -3.18 22.65 26.14
CA GLU A 569 -4.30 21.68 26.28
C GLU A 569 -4.38 20.72 25.09
N SER A 570 -3.22 20.20 24.68
CA SER A 570 -3.12 19.28 23.56
C SER A 570 -3.63 17.89 23.90
N ARG A 571 -4.23 17.21 22.93
CA ARG A 571 -4.85 15.89 23.07
C ARG A 571 -4.29 14.94 22.00
N HIS A 572 -4.24 13.64 22.31
CA HIS A 572 -3.84 12.64 21.30
C HIS A 572 -5.02 12.35 20.37
N PRO A 573 -4.96 12.71 19.08
CA PRO A 573 -6.14 12.74 18.22
C PRO A 573 -6.81 11.37 18.06
N VAL A 574 -6.02 10.30 17.98
CA VAL A 574 -6.56 8.94 17.80
C VAL A 574 -7.07 8.36 19.12
N VAL A 575 -6.32 8.55 20.21
CA VAL A 575 -6.70 8.00 21.52
C VAL A 575 -7.99 8.65 22.05
N GLU A 576 -8.13 9.97 21.95
CA GLU A 576 -9.37 10.66 22.35
C GLU A 576 -10.60 10.17 21.56
N ARG A 577 -10.40 9.64 20.34
CA ARG A 577 -11.44 9.10 19.51
C ARG A 577 -11.91 7.71 19.91
N VAL A 578 -11.01 6.93 20.52
CA VAL A 578 -11.28 5.55 20.96
C VAL A 578 -11.81 5.51 22.39
N MET A 579 -11.43 6.49 23.20
CA MET A 579 -11.93 6.70 24.57
C MET A 579 -13.25 7.48 24.54
N ASP A 580 -13.99 7.43 25.64
CA ASP A 580 -15.13 8.34 25.83
C ASP A 580 -14.62 9.79 25.93
N TYR A 581 -15.25 10.71 25.23
CA TYR A 581 -14.79 12.09 25.01
C TYR A 581 -14.40 12.87 26.29
N ASN A 582 -14.96 12.53 27.46
CA ASN A 582 -14.69 13.19 28.72
C ASN A 582 -13.54 12.57 29.53
N ASP A 583 -12.97 11.46 29.07
CA ASP A 583 -11.97 10.72 29.85
C ASP A 583 -10.53 11.08 29.48
N TYR A 584 -10.30 11.80 28.35
CA TYR A 584 -8.98 12.20 27.92
C TYR A 584 -8.51 13.46 28.66
N VAL A 585 -7.31 13.38 29.27
CA VAL A 585 -6.70 14.50 30.00
C VAL A 585 -5.75 15.29 29.09
N PRO A 586 -6.10 16.55 28.72
CA PRO A 586 -5.23 17.37 27.86
C PRO A 586 -3.95 17.80 28.59
N ASN A 587 -2.85 17.93 27.83
CA ASN A 587 -1.53 18.26 28.34
C ASN A 587 -0.87 19.41 27.58
N ASN A 588 0.03 20.13 28.23
CA ASN A 588 0.83 21.21 27.64
C ASN A 588 2.22 20.68 27.28
N CYS A 589 2.82 21.24 26.24
CA CYS A 589 4.22 21.04 25.89
C CYS A 589 4.83 22.37 25.46
N ARG A 590 5.99 22.74 26.00
CA ARG A 590 6.72 23.94 25.58
C ARG A 590 8.21 23.64 25.53
N LEU A 591 8.74 23.64 24.31
CA LEU A 591 10.17 23.53 24.00
C LEU A 591 10.58 24.74 23.16
N ASP A 592 11.70 25.35 23.52
CA ASP A 592 12.25 26.50 22.83
C ASP A 592 13.76 26.32 22.60
N ASN A 593 14.50 27.36 22.28
CA ASN A 593 15.95 27.29 22.06
C ASN A 593 16.77 27.20 23.37
N GLU A 594 16.17 27.58 24.49
CA GLU A 594 16.83 27.49 25.78
C GLU A 594 16.53 26.14 26.44
N THR A 595 15.29 25.68 26.36
CA THR A 595 14.85 24.38 26.89
C THR A 595 14.31 23.55 25.77
N PHE A 596 15.12 22.65 25.20
CA PHE A 596 14.75 21.81 24.09
C PHE A 596 14.73 20.30 24.40
N ILE A 597 15.08 19.90 25.63
CA ILE A 597 15.00 18.51 26.10
C ILE A 597 14.03 18.41 27.27
N TYR A 598 12.99 17.59 27.13
CA TYR A 598 12.16 17.13 28.26
C TYR A 598 12.59 15.73 28.70
N LEU A 599 13.01 15.62 29.99
CA LEU A 599 13.19 14.32 30.61
C LEU A 599 11.90 13.95 31.36
N ILE A 600 11.24 12.90 30.89
CA ILE A 600 9.89 12.55 31.31
C ILE A 600 9.92 11.33 32.21
N THR A 601 9.55 11.51 33.50
CA THR A 601 9.46 10.45 34.48
C THR A 601 8.01 10.09 34.81
N GLY A 602 7.82 9.03 35.58
CA GLY A 602 6.51 8.57 36.06
C GLY A 602 6.29 7.06 35.86
N PRO A 603 5.24 6.51 36.49
CA PRO A 603 4.98 5.08 36.49
C PRO A 603 4.60 4.55 35.07
N ASN A 604 4.72 3.22 34.90
CA ASN A 604 4.18 2.59 33.71
C ASN A 604 2.66 2.74 33.67
N MET A 605 2.06 2.75 32.49
CA MET A 605 0.64 3.01 32.26
C MET A 605 0.16 4.45 32.58
N SER A 606 1.04 5.36 33.04
CA SER A 606 0.65 6.75 33.29
C SER A 606 0.37 7.57 32.05
N GLY A 607 0.81 7.11 30.86
CA GLY A 607 0.60 7.78 29.57
C GLY A 607 1.80 8.51 28.99
N LYS A 608 3.05 8.26 29.49
CA LYS A 608 4.30 8.86 28.97
C LYS A 608 4.43 8.73 27.44
N SER A 609 4.38 7.49 26.94
CA SER A 609 4.50 7.19 25.50
C SER A 609 3.37 7.80 24.67
N THR A 610 2.14 7.83 25.20
CA THR A 610 0.98 8.47 24.55
C THR A 610 1.20 9.99 24.43
N TYR A 611 1.73 10.64 25.48
CA TYR A 611 2.04 12.07 25.46
C TYR A 611 3.12 12.41 24.43
N MET A 612 4.18 11.61 24.34
CA MET A 612 5.25 11.85 23.34
C MET A 612 4.76 11.63 21.92
N ARG A 613 4.00 10.55 21.66
CA ARG A 613 3.37 10.30 20.35
C ARG A 613 2.42 11.42 19.95
N GLN A 614 1.65 11.96 20.90
CA GLN A 614 0.74 13.08 20.70
C GLN A 614 1.47 14.28 20.11
N VAL A 615 2.62 14.67 20.65
CA VAL A 615 3.41 15.81 20.16
C VAL A 615 3.87 15.58 18.72
N ALA A 616 4.38 14.38 18.38
CA ALA A 616 4.79 14.06 17.04
C ALA A 616 3.62 14.06 16.03
N ILE A 617 2.50 13.44 16.39
CA ILE A 617 1.32 13.37 15.50
C ILE A 617 0.74 14.78 15.27
N ILE A 618 0.69 15.64 16.29
CA ILE A 618 0.27 17.03 16.14
C ILE A 618 1.19 17.78 15.17
N SER A 619 2.49 17.57 15.26
CA SER A 619 3.47 18.19 14.35
C SER A 619 3.26 17.72 12.90
N ILE A 620 3.01 16.44 12.70
CA ILE A 620 2.68 15.86 11.38
C ILE A 620 1.40 16.49 10.84
N MET A 621 0.32 16.54 11.64
CA MET A 621 -0.96 17.14 11.24
C MET A 621 -0.79 18.61 10.84
N ALA A 622 -0.05 19.40 11.63
CA ALA A 622 0.22 20.80 11.33
C ALA A 622 0.94 20.96 9.98
N GLN A 623 1.98 20.15 9.73
CA GLN A 623 2.76 20.22 8.48
C GLN A 623 2.06 19.57 7.27
N MET A 624 0.99 18.83 7.47
CA MET A 624 0.06 18.44 6.40
C MET A 624 -0.85 19.61 5.96
N GLY A 625 -0.95 20.67 6.75
CA GLY A 625 -1.92 21.75 6.58
C GLY A 625 -3.29 21.45 7.19
N ALA A 626 -3.33 20.61 8.24
CA ALA A 626 -4.55 20.30 8.97
C ALA A 626 -4.59 21.02 10.33
N TYR A 627 -5.80 21.23 10.85
CA TYR A 627 -6.00 21.69 12.22
C TYR A 627 -5.61 20.61 13.21
N VAL A 628 -5.25 21.03 14.45
CA VAL A 628 -4.67 20.18 15.47
C VAL A 628 -5.51 20.13 16.75
N PRO A 629 -5.49 19.03 17.50
CA PRO A 629 -6.26 18.82 18.71
C PRO A 629 -5.66 19.58 19.92
N CYS A 630 -5.60 20.89 19.84
CA CYS A 630 -5.08 21.79 20.88
C CYS A 630 -6.05 22.93 21.13
N LYS A 631 -5.90 23.63 22.24
CA LYS A 631 -6.53 24.94 22.45
C LYS A 631 -5.77 26.03 21.71
N GLU A 632 -4.44 25.99 21.80
CA GLU A 632 -3.51 26.85 21.06
C GLU A 632 -2.30 26.02 20.66
N ALA A 633 -1.78 26.25 19.46
CA ALA A 633 -0.61 25.56 18.92
C ALA A 633 0.29 26.49 18.13
N VAL A 634 1.53 26.59 18.59
CA VAL A 634 2.63 27.25 17.90
C VAL A 634 3.70 26.20 17.67
N LEU A 635 4.10 25.94 16.45
CA LEU A 635 5.04 24.87 16.11
C LEU A 635 6.22 25.40 15.32
N PRO A 636 7.42 24.84 15.47
CA PRO A 636 8.46 24.96 14.46
C PRO A 636 8.10 24.11 13.24
N ILE A 637 8.81 24.28 12.14
CA ILE A 637 8.76 23.36 11.01
C ILE A 637 9.85 22.32 11.23
N PHE A 638 9.46 21.06 11.37
CA PHE A 638 10.38 19.96 11.54
C PHE A 638 10.81 19.39 10.18
N ASP A 639 12.12 19.14 10.03
CA ASP A 639 12.71 18.48 8.88
C ASP A 639 12.62 16.96 8.96
N GLN A 640 12.67 16.41 10.18
CA GLN A 640 12.63 14.98 10.43
C GLN A 640 12.10 14.64 11.82
N ILE A 641 11.42 13.51 11.92
CA ILE A 641 10.98 12.92 13.19
C ILE A 641 11.66 11.58 13.38
N PHE A 642 12.38 11.44 14.50
CA PHE A 642 12.97 10.19 14.95
C PHE A 642 12.19 9.63 16.14
N THR A 643 11.92 8.33 16.10
CA THR A 643 11.22 7.69 17.22
C THR A 643 11.88 6.38 17.62
N ARG A 644 12.02 6.21 18.92
CA ARG A 644 12.29 4.93 19.56
C ARG A 644 11.23 4.72 20.63
N ILE A 645 10.17 3.94 20.32
CA ILE A 645 9.01 3.74 21.21
C ILE A 645 8.71 2.25 21.30
N GLY A 646 8.83 1.68 22.52
CA GLY A 646 8.47 0.31 22.84
C GLY A 646 9.45 -0.74 22.29
N ALA A 647 9.47 -1.91 22.89
CA ALA A 647 10.18 -3.08 22.38
C ALA A 647 9.25 -3.87 21.44
N ALA A 648 9.43 -3.77 20.15
CA ALA A 648 8.87 -4.76 19.23
C ALA A 648 9.93 -5.82 19.01
N ASP A 649 9.65 -7.06 19.42
CA ASP A 649 10.47 -8.21 19.06
C ASP A 649 10.42 -8.37 17.53
N ASP A 650 11.51 -8.04 16.88
CA ASP A 650 11.68 -8.34 15.46
C ASP A 650 12.26 -9.76 15.32
N LEU A 651 11.40 -10.74 15.52
CA LEU A 651 11.74 -12.16 15.40
C LEU A 651 12.21 -12.54 13.99
N VAL A 652 11.86 -11.73 12.99
CA VAL A 652 12.15 -12.03 11.59
C VAL A 652 13.59 -11.65 11.22
N SER A 653 14.13 -10.55 11.79
CA SER A 653 15.50 -10.12 11.49
C SER A 653 16.58 -10.85 12.33
N GLY A 654 16.20 -11.65 13.31
CA GLY A 654 17.14 -12.34 14.22
C GLY A 654 18.03 -11.41 15.06
N LYS A 655 17.74 -10.11 15.08
CA LYS A 655 18.48 -9.13 15.89
C LYS A 655 17.91 -9.07 17.30
N SER A 656 18.79 -8.95 18.29
CA SER A 656 18.40 -8.65 19.66
C SER A 656 17.60 -7.34 19.71
N THR A 657 16.54 -7.27 20.55
CA THR A 657 15.77 -6.04 20.81
C THR A 657 16.66 -4.86 21.18
N PHE A 658 17.73 -5.10 21.95
CA PHE A 658 18.72 -4.07 22.30
C PHE A 658 19.51 -3.59 21.07
N MET A 659 19.87 -4.46 20.13
CA MET A 659 20.57 -4.05 18.90
C MET A 659 19.69 -3.19 18.00
N VAL A 660 18.40 -3.52 17.88
CA VAL A 660 17.44 -2.68 17.14
C VAL A 660 17.31 -1.31 17.81
N GLU A 661 17.20 -1.27 19.13
CA GLU A 661 17.16 -0.04 19.93
C GLU A 661 18.39 0.86 19.67
N MET A 662 19.59 0.27 19.65
CA MET A 662 20.81 1.02 19.39
C MET A 662 20.90 1.52 17.94
N LEU A 663 20.40 0.77 16.96
CA LEU A 663 20.35 1.22 15.57
C LEU A 663 19.37 2.38 15.36
N GLU A 664 18.21 2.36 16.03
CA GLU A 664 17.25 3.47 15.99
C GLU A 664 17.85 4.73 16.65
N ALA A 665 18.48 4.57 17.82
CA ALA A 665 19.17 5.66 18.51
C ALA A 665 20.35 6.21 17.68
N GLN A 666 21.16 5.34 17.08
CA GLN A 666 22.27 5.71 16.21
C GLN A 666 21.82 6.61 15.05
N LYS A 667 20.71 6.28 14.39
CA LYS A 667 20.16 7.10 13.30
C LYS A 667 19.77 8.49 13.81
N ALA A 668 19.05 8.58 14.95
CA ALA A 668 18.68 9.84 15.53
C ALA A 668 19.90 10.69 15.88
N LEU A 669 20.92 10.12 16.54
CA LEU A 669 22.12 10.84 16.94
C LEU A 669 22.98 11.28 15.75
N THR A 670 22.99 10.53 14.65
CA THR A 670 23.80 10.83 13.47
C THR A 670 23.18 11.87 12.55
N TYR A 671 21.84 11.81 12.36
CA TYR A 671 21.15 12.58 11.31
C TYR A 671 20.26 13.70 11.82
N ALA A 672 20.00 13.80 13.15
CA ALA A 672 19.19 14.87 13.70
C ALA A 672 19.87 16.24 13.54
N THR A 673 19.09 17.22 13.20
CA THR A 673 19.44 18.65 13.12
C THR A 673 18.72 19.43 14.24
N GLU A 674 18.99 20.71 14.36
CA GLU A 674 18.26 21.59 15.29
C GLU A 674 16.76 21.73 14.94
N ASP A 675 16.37 21.37 13.71
CA ASP A 675 14.99 21.36 13.24
C ASP A 675 14.34 19.98 13.32
N SER A 676 14.99 19.00 13.96
CA SER A 676 14.45 17.65 14.15
C SER A 676 13.69 17.49 15.46
N LEU A 677 12.76 16.52 15.48
CA LEU A 677 12.09 16.06 16.71
C LEU A 677 12.54 14.63 17.04
N ILE A 678 13.08 14.45 18.25
CA ILE A 678 13.51 13.13 18.74
C ILE A 678 12.57 12.65 19.85
N ILE A 679 12.11 11.41 19.75
CA ILE A 679 11.31 10.75 20.78
C ILE A 679 12.01 9.47 21.21
N PHE A 680 12.51 9.46 22.43
CA PHE A 680 13.16 8.32 23.05
C PHE A 680 12.34 7.81 24.23
N ASP A 681 11.79 6.60 24.09
CA ASP A 681 10.95 5.98 25.11
C ASP A 681 11.68 4.81 25.76
N GLU A 682 12.10 5.01 27.01
CA GLU A 682 12.70 4.00 27.89
C GLU A 682 13.97 3.33 27.32
N ILE A 683 14.88 4.11 26.75
CA ILE A 683 16.16 3.62 26.22
C ILE A 683 17.04 3.04 27.34
N GLY A 684 17.76 1.95 27.04
CA GLY A 684 18.71 1.28 27.91
C GLY A 684 18.14 0.12 28.72
N ARG A 685 16.86 -0.27 28.50
CA ARG A 685 16.24 -1.40 29.23
C ARG A 685 16.74 -2.78 28.79
N GLY A 686 17.29 -2.89 27.59
CA GLY A 686 17.73 -4.18 27.01
C GLY A 686 19.09 -4.68 27.49
N THR A 687 19.74 -4.00 28.43
CA THR A 687 21.07 -4.33 28.97
C THR A 687 21.14 -4.21 30.50
N SER A 688 22.34 -4.29 31.07
CA SER A 688 22.51 -4.10 32.52
C SER A 688 22.14 -2.68 32.96
N THR A 689 21.61 -2.50 34.17
CA THR A 689 21.09 -1.22 34.65
C THR A 689 22.13 -0.09 34.52
N TYR A 690 23.38 -0.34 34.88
CA TYR A 690 24.44 0.69 34.85
C TYR A 690 24.87 1.01 33.40
N ASP A 691 24.92 0.02 32.50
CA ASP A 691 25.26 0.26 31.10
C ASP A 691 24.12 1.06 30.43
N GLY A 692 22.86 0.69 30.70
CA GLY A 692 21.69 1.40 30.18
C GLY A 692 21.62 2.84 30.66
N LEU A 693 21.91 3.09 31.94
CA LEU A 693 21.97 4.43 32.54
C LEU A 693 23.07 5.28 31.89
N ALA A 694 24.29 4.71 31.75
CA ALA A 694 25.43 5.41 31.16
C ALA A 694 25.17 5.76 29.68
N LEU A 695 24.60 4.85 28.93
CA LEU A 695 24.23 5.11 27.52
C LEU A 695 23.14 6.19 27.42
N ALA A 696 22.09 6.11 28.23
CA ALA A 696 21.02 7.10 28.22
C ALA A 696 21.53 8.50 28.57
N GLN A 697 22.38 8.62 29.59
CA GLN A 697 23.02 9.88 29.95
C GLN A 697 23.86 10.43 28.79
N ALA A 698 24.76 9.63 28.24
CA ALA A 698 25.64 10.05 27.15
C ALA A 698 24.85 10.50 25.90
N MET A 699 23.71 9.85 25.60
CA MET A 699 22.84 10.26 24.51
C MET A 699 22.18 11.61 24.75
N ILE A 700 21.72 11.88 25.98
CA ILE A 700 21.14 13.17 26.37
C ILE A 700 22.19 14.28 26.25
N GLU A 701 23.39 14.05 26.79
CA GLU A 701 24.51 15.00 26.71
C GLU A 701 24.91 15.26 25.25
N TYR A 702 25.00 14.22 24.43
CA TYR A 702 25.32 14.35 23.00
C TYR A 702 24.28 15.19 22.25
N VAL A 703 22.98 14.97 22.48
CA VAL A 703 21.92 15.79 21.87
C VAL A 703 22.03 17.26 22.33
N ALA A 704 22.30 17.48 23.62
CA ALA A 704 22.43 18.82 24.17
C ALA A 704 23.63 19.60 23.62
N GLU A 705 24.72 18.91 23.26
CA GLU A 705 25.96 19.52 22.81
C GLU A 705 26.07 19.60 21.26
N THR A 706 25.41 18.67 20.54
CA THR A 706 25.66 18.48 19.10
C THR A 706 24.50 18.91 18.23
N SER A 707 23.35 18.24 18.33
CA SER A 707 22.23 18.46 17.41
C SER A 707 21.28 19.57 17.84
N HIS A 708 21.16 19.85 19.15
CA HIS A 708 20.19 20.78 19.73
C HIS A 708 18.73 20.49 19.31
N ALA A 709 18.46 19.26 18.89
CA ALA A 709 17.16 18.81 18.44
C ALA A 709 16.14 18.83 19.59
N LYS A 710 14.89 19.17 19.28
CA LYS A 710 13.81 19.07 20.25
C LYS A 710 13.58 17.63 20.64
N THR A 711 13.74 17.33 21.94
CA THR A 711 13.80 15.95 22.40
C THR A 711 12.84 15.69 23.55
N LEU A 712 12.04 14.63 23.41
CA LEU A 712 11.21 14.06 24.45
C LEU A 712 11.82 12.71 24.85
N PHE A 713 12.37 12.65 26.07
CA PHE A 713 13.10 11.49 26.57
C PHE A 713 12.39 10.90 27.78
N SER A 714 11.75 9.76 27.65
CA SER A 714 11.18 9.08 28.82
C SER A 714 12.16 8.10 29.43
N THR A 715 12.17 8.01 30.75
CA THR A 715 13.08 7.13 31.46
C THR A 715 12.51 6.62 32.78
N HIS A 716 13.04 5.48 33.23
CA HIS A 716 12.87 4.98 34.60
C HIS A 716 14.12 5.15 35.48
N TYR A 717 15.20 5.71 34.92
CA TYR A 717 16.41 6.02 35.65
C TYR A 717 16.24 7.37 36.36
N HIS A 718 15.92 7.34 37.68
CA HIS A 718 15.72 8.55 38.46
C HIS A 718 17.02 9.35 38.61
N GLU A 719 18.17 8.68 38.52
CA GLU A 719 19.49 9.30 38.57
C GLU A 719 19.70 10.36 37.49
N LEU A 720 19.07 10.17 36.30
CA LEU A 720 19.15 11.14 35.19
C LEU A 720 18.44 12.46 35.50
N THR A 721 17.54 12.51 36.48
CA THR A 721 16.83 13.74 36.81
C THR A 721 17.76 14.83 37.38
N THR A 722 18.93 14.44 37.87
CA THR A 722 19.94 15.41 38.36
C THR A 722 20.63 16.17 37.22
N LEU A 723 20.47 15.74 35.95
CA LEU A 723 21.10 16.39 34.80
C LEU A 723 20.54 17.80 34.56
N ASP A 724 19.36 18.15 35.07
CA ASP A 724 18.79 19.50 34.92
C ASP A 724 19.66 20.58 35.61
N GLN A 725 20.49 20.19 36.60
CA GLN A 725 21.44 21.09 37.26
C GLN A 725 22.69 21.34 36.39
N ALA A 726 23.05 20.39 35.55
CA ALA A 726 24.25 20.45 34.70
C ALA A 726 23.94 20.95 33.29
N LEU A 727 22.74 20.66 32.77
CA LEU A 727 22.29 20.96 31.42
C LEU A 727 21.11 21.94 31.46
N PRO A 728 21.32 23.23 31.25
CA PRO A 728 20.24 24.24 31.25
C PRO A 728 19.19 23.98 30.15
N SER A 729 19.54 23.26 29.09
CA SER A 729 18.66 22.88 27.99
C SER A 729 17.69 21.75 28.34
N LEU A 730 17.88 21.07 29.46
CA LEU A 730 17.05 19.97 29.93
C LEU A 730 16.09 20.43 31.04
N LYS A 731 14.85 20.05 30.93
CA LYS A 731 13.81 20.24 31.92
C LYS A 731 13.18 18.91 32.30
N ASN A 732 13.15 18.67 33.63
CA ASN A 732 12.41 17.53 34.18
C ASN A 732 10.91 17.77 34.15
N VAL A 733 10.16 16.81 33.68
CA VAL A 733 8.70 16.76 33.79
C VAL A 733 8.26 15.34 34.17
N HIS A 734 7.10 15.21 34.80
CA HIS A 734 6.58 13.91 35.18
C HIS A 734 5.10 13.77 34.88
N VAL A 735 4.67 12.54 34.60
CA VAL A 735 3.24 12.23 34.50
C VAL A 735 2.71 11.91 35.91
N ALA A 736 1.82 12.74 36.39
CA ALA A 736 1.34 12.69 37.75
C ALA A 736 0.48 11.44 38.02
N ALA A 737 0.77 10.81 39.15
CA ALA A 737 -0.05 9.79 39.77
C ALA A 737 -0.35 10.21 41.22
N ASN A 738 -1.44 9.74 41.79
CA ASN A 738 -1.82 10.01 43.17
C ASN A 738 -2.22 8.72 43.88
N GLU A 739 -1.86 8.56 45.13
CA GLU A 739 -2.29 7.43 45.92
C GLU A 739 -3.52 7.82 46.75
N PHE A 740 -4.60 7.11 46.58
CA PHE A 740 -5.83 7.32 47.33
C PHE A 740 -6.31 6.00 47.95
N LYS A 741 -6.33 5.95 49.28
CA LYS A 741 -6.73 4.75 50.05
C LYS A 741 -5.91 3.50 49.73
N GLY A 742 -4.61 3.65 49.40
CA GLY A 742 -3.74 2.55 49.01
C GLY A 742 -3.89 2.03 47.60
N GLU A 743 -4.69 2.75 46.78
CA GLU A 743 -4.81 2.50 45.33
C GLU A 743 -4.13 3.61 44.54
N LEU A 744 -3.38 3.26 43.51
CA LEU A 744 -2.72 4.22 42.62
C LEU A 744 -3.72 4.71 41.56
N ILE A 745 -3.93 6.01 41.51
CA ILE A 745 -4.76 6.66 40.50
C ILE A 745 -3.85 7.43 39.54
N PHE A 746 -3.88 7.06 38.25
CA PHE A 746 -3.15 7.78 37.21
C PHE A 746 -3.93 9.05 36.84
N LEU A 747 -3.30 10.22 37.00
CA LEU A 747 -3.93 11.50 36.65
C LEU A 747 -3.73 11.85 35.16
N HIS A 748 -2.84 11.16 34.48
CA HIS A 748 -2.48 11.41 33.06
C HIS A 748 -2.10 12.87 32.75
N LYS A 749 -1.73 13.65 33.81
CA LYS A 749 -1.36 15.06 33.68
C LYS A 749 0.15 15.23 33.82
N VAL A 750 0.75 15.85 32.79
CA VAL A 750 2.17 16.24 32.83
C VAL A 750 2.35 17.47 33.68
N LYS A 751 3.32 17.42 34.61
CA LYS A 751 3.69 18.49 35.51
C LYS A 751 5.19 18.71 35.50
N ASP A 752 5.61 19.92 35.82
CA ASP A 752 7.02 20.29 35.97
C ASP A 752 7.67 19.58 37.19
N GLY A 753 8.96 19.30 37.06
CA GLY A 753 9.79 18.67 38.08
C GLY A 753 9.83 17.14 37.97
N ALA A 754 10.73 16.54 38.75
CA ALA A 754 10.86 15.09 38.83
C ALA A 754 9.97 14.53 39.98
N VAL A 755 9.62 13.24 39.88
CA VAL A 755 9.02 12.47 40.99
C VAL A 755 10.00 11.38 41.40
N ASP A 756 10.30 11.31 42.69
CA ASP A 756 11.25 10.35 43.25
C ASP A 756 10.62 8.99 43.61
N ASP A 757 9.28 8.88 43.62
CA ASP A 757 8.59 7.66 44.01
C ASP A 757 8.53 6.65 42.87
N SER A 758 8.99 5.42 43.14
CA SER A 758 8.80 4.27 42.26
C SER A 758 7.45 3.58 42.56
N TYR A 759 6.56 3.50 41.56
CA TYR A 759 5.23 2.89 41.73
C TYR A 759 5.14 1.45 41.21
N GLY A 760 6.27 0.77 41.00
CA GLY A 760 6.29 -0.59 40.43
C GLY A 760 5.51 -1.62 41.24
N ILE A 761 5.61 -1.57 42.54
CA ILE A 761 4.89 -2.49 43.44
C ILE A 761 3.39 -2.18 43.47
N GLN A 762 3.01 -0.91 43.43
CA GLN A 762 1.60 -0.49 43.36
C GLN A 762 0.96 -0.94 42.03
N VAL A 763 1.68 -0.86 40.91
CA VAL A 763 1.22 -1.37 39.61
C VAL A 763 1.10 -2.90 39.65
N ALA A 764 2.04 -3.61 40.28
CA ALA A 764 1.94 -5.05 40.49
C ALA A 764 0.71 -5.47 41.31
N LYS A 765 0.33 -4.63 42.30
CA LYS A 765 -0.90 -4.82 43.07
C LYS A 765 -2.15 -4.62 42.26
N LEU A 766 -2.16 -3.61 41.35
CA LEU A 766 -3.26 -3.39 40.39
C LEU A 766 -3.42 -4.54 39.40
N ALA A 767 -2.34 -5.26 39.12
CA ALA A 767 -2.35 -6.46 38.26
C ALA A 767 -2.74 -7.75 39.03
N ASP A 768 -3.25 -7.63 40.28
CA ASP A 768 -3.68 -8.75 41.12
C ASP A 768 -2.57 -9.81 41.37
N LEU A 769 -1.29 -9.38 41.50
CA LEU A 769 -0.24 -10.28 41.92
C LEU A 769 -0.50 -10.81 43.34
N PRO A 770 -0.15 -12.07 43.68
CA PRO A 770 -0.38 -12.63 44.97
C PRO A 770 0.19 -11.75 46.11
N GLU A 771 -0.60 -11.46 47.15
CA GLU A 771 -0.28 -10.52 48.21
C GLU A 771 1.03 -10.87 48.94
N LYS A 772 1.39 -12.16 49.01
CA LYS A 772 2.68 -12.62 49.58
C LYS A 772 3.87 -12.12 48.73
N VAL A 773 3.73 -12.04 47.40
CA VAL A 773 4.76 -11.52 46.48
C VAL A 773 4.90 -10.03 46.69
N ILE A 774 3.78 -9.31 46.74
CA ILE A 774 3.73 -7.85 46.95
C ILE A 774 4.40 -7.47 48.29
N SER A 775 3.98 -8.12 49.38
CA SER A 775 4.54 -7.84 50.72
C SER A 775 6.05 -8.13 50.79
N ARG A 776 6.53 -9.20 50.18
CA ARG A 776 7.97 -9.51 50.14
C ARG A 776 8.74 -8.49 49.29
N ALA A 777 8.18 -8.07 48.13
CA ALA A 777 8.78 -7.08 47.26
C ALA A 777 8.94 -5.72 47.97
N GLN A 778 7.96 -5.31 48.76
CA GLN A 778 8.05 -4.09 49.57
C GLN A 778 9.20 -4.12 50.58
N VAL A 779 9.39 -5.25 51.28
CA VAL A 779 10.50 -5.43 52.19
C VAL A 779 11.85 -5.36 51.48
N ILE A 780 11.97 -6.03 50.34
CA ILE A 780 13.20 -6.03 49.54
C ILE A 780 13.51 -4.62 49.02
N LEU A 781 12.50 -3.90 48.53
CA LEU A 781 12.67 -2.52 48.06
C LEU A 781 13.22 -1.61 49.17
N SER A 782 12.63 -1.65 50.37
CA SER A 782 13.10 -0.89 51.51
C SER A 782 14.54 -1.24 51.90
N GLU A 783 14.97 -2.50 51.77
CA GLU A 783 16.35 -2.92 52.00
C GLU A 783 17.32 -2.31 50.96
N PHE A 784 16.91 -2.25 49.69
CA PHE A 784 17.70 -1.62 48.61
C PHE A 784 17.82 -0.10 48.78
N GLU A 785 16.70 0.58 49.05
CA GLU A 785 16.67 2.02 49.29
C GLU A 785 17.58 2.42 50.51
N ALA A 786 17.48 1.71 51.63
CA ALA A 786 18.35 1.93 52.78
C ALA A 786 19.85 1.64 52.48
N SER A 787 20.15 0.82 51.48
CA SER A 787 21.51 0.55 51.04
C SER A 787 22.04 1.57 50.04
N ALA A 788 21.16 2.19 49.25
CA ALA A 788 21.49 3.25 48.32
C ALA A 788 21.82 4.57 49.07
N ASP A 789 21.06 4.93 50.10
CA ASP A 789 21.31 6.14 50.95
C ASP A 789 22.67 6.10 51.64
N LYS A 790 23.20 4.94 51.93
CA LYS A 790 24.55 4.76 52.47
C LYS A 790 25.66 4.94 51.44
N LYS A 791 25.39 4.85 50.16
CA LYS A 791 26.33 5.06 49.04
C LYS A 791 26.29 6.48 48.46
N SER A 792 25.22 7.23 48.66
CA SER A 792 25.03 8.59 48.11
C SER A 792 25.92 9.67 48.80
N SER A 793 26.69 9.31 49.82
CA SER A 793 27.75 10.19 50.37
C SER A 793 29.01 10.27 49.50
N ILE A 794 29.05 9.73 48.29
CA ILE A 794 30.13 9.90 47.32
C ILE A 794 29.63 10.80 46.16
N SER A 795 29.04 11.92 46.45
CA SER A 795 28.78 12.98 45.49
C SER A 795 29.86 14.03 45.55
N ASN A 796 30.90 13.83 44.77
CA ASN A 796 31.77 14.88 44.24
C ASN A 796 32.48 14.31 43.02
N LEU A 797 31.73 14.07 41.95
CA LEU A 797 32.34 14.03 40.63
C LEU A 797 32.44 15.47 40.12
N LYS A 798 33.57 16.09 40.47
CA LYS A 798 34.02 17.29 39.76
C LYS A 798 34.15 16.92 38.27
N MET A 799 33.57 17.76 37.42
CA MET A 799 33.92 17.80 36.03
C MET A 799 35.43 17.85 35.89
N VAL A 800 36.03 16.85 35.32
CA VAL A 800 37.43 16.85 34.93
C VAL A 800 37.49 17.46 33.55
N GLU A 801 37.76 18.77 33.50
CA GLU A 801 38.39 19.35 32.34
C GLU A 801 39.78 18.72 32.20
N ASN A 802 39.93 17.78 31.28
CA ASN A 802 41.21 17.26 30.85
C ASN A 802 41.27 17.28 29.32
N GLU A 803 41.73 18.38 28.78
CA GLU A 803 42.47 18.33 27.53
C GLU A 803 43.78 17.58 27.81
N PRO A 804 44.24 16.63 26.97
CA PRO A 804 45.52 16.01 27.08
C PRO A 804 46.59 17.00 26.59
N GLU A 805 47.27 17.73 27.52
CA GLU A 805 48.53 18.40 27.25
C GLU A 805 49.60 17.36 26.89
N ILE A 806 50.10 17.46 25.67
CA ILE A 806 51.27 16.73 25.20
C ILE A 806 52.50 17.41 25.86
N ASN A 807 53.00 16.87 26.94
CA ASN A 807 54.30 17.20 27.48
C ASN A 807 55.39 16.40 26.74
N GLN A 808 56.17 17.12 25.94
CA GLN A 808 57.48 16.67 25.50
C GLN A 808 58.46 16.71 26.71
N GLU A 809 58.93 15.55 27.11
CA GLU A 809 60.24 15.46 27.80
C GLU A 809 61.03 14.24 27.31
N ASN A 810 62.23 14.55 26.86
CA ASN A 810 63.32 13.69 26.36
C ASN A 810 63.72 12.61 27.35
N SER A 811 63.90 11.39 26.84
CA SER A 811 65.14 10.63 27.20
C SER A 811 65.42 9.58 26.13
N ASN A 812 66.64 9.69 25.57
CA ASN A 812 67.32 8.75 24.68
C ASN A 812 67.34 7.36 25.25
N LEU A 813 67.00 6.35 24.48
CA LEU A 813 67.73 5.09 24.42
C LEU A 813 67.52 4.42 23.05
N SER A 814 68.64 4.00 22.51
CA SER A 814 68.95 3.53 21.18
C SER A 814 68.19 2.27 20.71
N VAL A 815 67.66 2.33 19.52
CA VAL A 815 67.86 1.51 18.29
C VAL A 815 67.92 -0.03 18.42
N GLU A 816 66.90 -0.65 17.82
CA GLU A 816 67.13 -1.66 16.78
C GLU A 816 65.91 -1.71 15.85
N GLU A 817 66.20 -1.48 14.56
CA GLU A 817 65.27 -1.55 13.45
C GLU A 817 64.81 -3.00 13.24
N THR A 818 63.48 -3.20 13.25
CA THR A 818 62.87 -4.22 12.39
C THR A 818 61.62 -3.61 11.78
N THR A 819 61.77 -3.32 10.49
CA THR A 819 60.69 -2.96 9.58
C THR A 819 59.74 -4.13 9.43
N ASP A 820 58.51 -3.95 9.91
CA ASP A 820 57.38 -4.67 9.36
C ASP A 820 56.24 -3.68 9.17
N THR A 821 56.03 -3.37 7.89
CA THR A 821 54.89 -2.62 7.35
C THR A 821 53.62 -3.43 7.53
N LEU A 822 52.87 -3.18 8.58
CA LEU A 822 51.45 -3.61 8.68
C LEU A 822 50.60 -2.63 7.88
N SER A 823 50.02 -3.12 6.82
CA SER A 823 49.18 -2.40 5.92
C SER A 823 47.79 -2.10 6.58
N GLN A 824 47.20 -0.98 6.23
CA GLN A 824 45.91 -0.50 6.67
C GLN A 824 44.73 -1.48 6.42
N LYS A 825 44.97 -2.65 5.85
CA LYS A 825 43.97 -3.70 5.62
C LYS A 825 43.71 -4.59 6.83
N ASP A 826 44.63 -4.63 7.79
CA ASP A 826 44.48 -5.54 8.95
C ASP A 826 43.60 -4.98 10.08
N PHE A 827 43.26 -3.70 10.06
CA PHE A 827 42.38 -3.09 11.05
C PHE A 827 40.88 -3.21 10.69
N GLU A 828 40.52 -3.39 9.43
CA GLU A 828 39.12 -3.65 9.03
C GLU A 828 38.74 -5.13 9.19
N GLN A 829 39.71 -6.03 9.21
CA GLN A 829 39.46 -7.47 9.30
C GLN A 829 39.34 -7.97 10.75
N ALA A 830 39.89 -7.24 11.72
CA ALA A 830 39.82 -7.63 13.15
C ALA A 830 38.47 -7.35 13.82
N SER A 831 37.58 -6.53 13.22
CA SER A 831 36.23 -6.27 13.74
C SER A 831 35.17 -7.20 13.17
N PHE A 832 35.48 -7.99 12.14
CA PHE A 832 34.52 -8.88 11.48
C PHE A 832 34.64 -10.35 11.87
N ASP A 833 35.77 -10.78 12.41
CA ASP A 833 36.05 -12.21 12.75
C ASP A 833 35.40 -12.68 14.08
N LEU A 834 34.54 -11.88 14.68
CA LEU A 834 33.78 -12.29 15.90
C LEU A 834 32.45 -13.00 15.58
N PHE A 835 32.08 -13.12 14.31
CA PHE A 835 30.81 -13.74 13.87
C PHE A 835 30.92 -14.81 12.77
N GLU A 836 32.12 -15.17 12.33
CA GLU A 836 32.33 -16.32 11.45
C GLU A 836 33.11 -17.43 12.18
N ASN A 837 32.43 -18.14 13.05
CA ASN A 837 32.71 -19.52 13.38
C ASN A 837 31.44 -20.33 13.10
N ASP A 838 31.03 -20.40 11.85
CA ASP A 838 30.15 -21.43 11.32
C ASP A 838 30.95 -22.74 11.15
N GLN A 839 31.43 -23.29 12.23
CA GLN A 839 31.51 -24.74 12.32
C GLN A 839 30.11 -25.20 12.70
N GLU A 840 29.39 -25.72 11.70
CA GLU A 840 28.11 -26.40 11.94
C GLU A 840 28.32 -27.37 13.11
N SER A 841 27.49 -27.21 14.14
CA SER A 841 27.62 -28.08 15.29
C SER A 841 27.34 -29.53 14.85
N GLU A 842 28.03 -30.50 15.45
CA GLU A 842 27.86 -31.92 15.12
C GLU A 842 26.38 -32.34 15.21
N ILE A 843 25.59 -31.66 15.99
CA ILE A 843 24.14 -31.81 16.16
C ILE A 843 23.36 -31.25 14.97
N GLU A 844 23.74 -30.09 14.42
CA GLU A 844 23.14 -29.52 13.21
C GLU A 844 23.36 -30.41 11.99
N LEU A 845 24.55 -30.98 11.87
CA LEU A 845 24.86 -31.98 10.84
C LEU A 845 24.03 -33.26 10.99
N GLN A 846 23.81 -33.71 12.21
CA GLN A 846 22.96 -34.86 12.48
C GLN A 846 21.47 -34.59 12.16
N ILE A 847 20.97 -33.39 12.46
CA ILE A 847 19.60 -32.95 12.13
C ILE A 847 19.42 -32.84 10.61
N LYS A 848 20.36 -32.23 9.89
CA LYS A 848 20.30 -32.12 8.42
C LYS A 848 20.30 -33.49 7.71
N ASN A 849 20.97 -34.50 8.28
CA ASN A 849 21.05 -35.84 7.71
C ASN A 849 19.90 -36.76 8.10
N LEU A 850 18.95 -36.30 8.94
CA LEU A 850 17.78 -37.09 9.32
C LEU A 850 16.77 -37.19 8.15
N ASN A 851 16.53 -38.38 7.66
CA ASN A 851 15.52 -38.65 6.64
C ASN A 851 14.15 -38.89 7.30
N LEU A 852 13.43 -37.81 7.60
CA LEU A 852 12.13 -37.85 8.28
C LEU A 852 11.04 -38.61 7.52
N SER A 853 11.18 -38.73 6.18
CA SER A 853 10.20 -39.48 5.35
C SER A 853 10.21 -40.99 5.57
N ASN A 854 11.30 -41.53 6.13
CA ASN A 854 11.48 -42.98 6.37
C ASN A 854 11.42 -43.35 7.85
N MET A 855 11.05 -42.43 8.74
CA MET A 855 10.98 -42.67 10.18
C MET A 855 9.54 -42.71 10.65
N THR A 856 9.28 -43.62 11.59
CA THR A 856 7.99 -43.65 12.31
C THR A 856 7.94 -42.53 13.35
N PRO A 857 6.75 -42.02 13.76
CA PRO A 857 6.64 -40.97 14.78
C PRO A 857 7.35 -41.29 16.10
N ILE A 858 7.42 -42.58 16.49
CA ILE A 858 8.10 -43.03 17.72
C ILE A 858 9.63 -42.90 17.54
N GLU A 859 10.16 -43.33 16.41
CA GLU A 859 11.59 -43.23 16.10
C GLU A 859 12.04 -41.78 16.02
N ALA A 860 11.21 -40.86 15.46
CA ALA A 860 11.49 -39.44 15.43
C ALA A 860 11.55 -38.83 16.84
N LEU A 861 10.64 -39.20 17.74
CA LEU A 861 10.65 -38.76 19.14
C LEU A 861 11.86 -39.29 19.94
N VAL A 862 12.26 -40.52 19.72
CA VAL A 862 13.45 -41.10 20.35
C VAL A 862 14.70 -40.33 19.86
N LYS A 863 14.80 -40.06 18.56
CA LYS A 863 15.95 -39.35 17.98
C LYS A 863 16.03 -37.91 18.45
N LEU A 864 14.89 -37.22 18.57
CA LEU A 864 14.82 -35.88 19.16
C LEU A 864 15.26 -35.87 20.63
N SER A 865 14.87 -36.89 21.42
CA SER A 865 15.30 -37.04 22.81
C SER A 865 16.80 -37.30 22.94
N GLU A 866 17.38 -38.06 22.01
CA GLU A 866 18.84 -38.29 21.96
C GLU A 866 19.60 -37.01 21.65
N LEU A 867 19.15 -36.21 20.65
CA LEU A 867 19.75 -34.94 20.28
C LEU A 867 19.61 -33.91 21.41
N GLN A 868 18.47 -33.87 22.08
CA GLN A 868 18.27 -33.02 23.25
C GLN A 868 19.18 -33.36 24.44
N ASN A 869 19.51 -34.65 24.63
CA ASN A 869 20.46 -35.05 25.64
C ASN A 869 21.93 -34.76 25.29
N GLN A 870 22.25 -34.60 24.03
CA GLN A 870 23.57 -34.16 23.56
C GLN A 870 23.77 -32.65 23.67
N LEU A 871 22.66 -31.86 23.79
CA LEU A 871 22.68 -30.41 24.01
C LEU A 871 22.79 -30.04 25.51
N LYS A 872 22.59 -31.00 26.44
CA LYS A 872 22.81 -30.83 27.88
C LYS A 872 24.23 -31.23 28.30
#